data_2647eb72d802ff8ac8cb4a76eb6d397a
#
_entry.id   2647eb72d802ff8ac8cb4a76eb6d397a
#
_cell.length_a   1.000
_cell.length_b   1.000
_cell.length_c   1.000
_cell.angle_alpha   90.00
_cell.angle_beta   90.00
_cell.angle_gamma   90.00
#
_symmetry.space_group_name_H-M   'P 1'
#
loop_
_entity.id
_entity.type
_entity.pdbx_description
1 polymer ?
#
loop_
_entity_poly.entity_id
_entity_poly.type
_entity_poly.pdbx_seq_one_letter_code
_entity_poly.pdbx_strand_id
1 'polypeptide(L)'
;MKKIMTILAIAAMSAACQQEMNDGMNPGAGQGNVLDCLPATLSVESSDQTKTSLVNSGDQMGSILWATGDAVSAFLGTDGNSKYTLEESSNGSTTGTFAQTAGVVGTAIDGNVLLYPYDADAAVSMSEGAATVNFTLPATQAYAADSFASGAYPMIAVSESVGSFGMKNILGLLEVALHCEFAASVSKIEFIADVPVCGAASVTASVDGEPSLVLNDAQSKTVTLNCASPVALSNDKNAKTKFYIALPAQAYEGFTLKVYDSNGYQMIETTANTLDLKRSKVKTISLEYIIDLHAKGYANCYMVTPATFCKYRFDATVIGNGSAGLISGAHTESVNIAPKSAKLLYKFGSESVSNTNDDQAAVKTPSVLLDSKGRVVFTTSAGDNGAGNAIIAVCSGEECAGDILWSWHIWKPLDVVADQAYSTSYTLMDRNLGSCYKTNTRNNANSVSGAYYQWGRKDPYFTNASNGNALSTPYNVGRNTSCGSIGVSIRFPQTFYKYEMNTESYGTTHTDKDWLPNDGHNNGLWAAVKTIYDPCPAGYRVADVDAFKNLTSTTSATGPTNGFTYDLSSFSGVAGIEHYWYGYITEYGKRSGRNTDAYMWTIGVDGVNAKAFYYKKDDTYTNPKSCPRTTGAAVRCQKIK
;
A
#
# COMPACT_ATOMS: atom_id res chain seq x y z
N MET A 1 23.74 -44.03 -32.91
CA MET A 1 22.90 -44.68 -33.92
C MET A 1 21.47 -44.29 -33.54
N LYS A 2 20.75 -43.54 -34.21
CA LYS A 2 20.32 -43.08 -35.53
C LYS A 2 19.36 -41.91 -35.26
N LYS A 3 19.49 -40.73 -35.59
CA LYS A 3 19.43 -40.00 -36.87
C LYS A 3 18.42 -40.54 -37.88
N ILE A 4 17.62 -39.59 -38.35
CA ILE A 4 16.80 -39.58 -39.57
C ILE A 4 15.37 -40.03 -39.34
N MET A 5 14.48 -39.08 -39.23
CA MET A 5 13.27 -38.90 -40.04
C MET A 5 12.50 -37.67 -39.56
N THR A 6 12.54 -36.62 -40.34
CA THR A 6 11.34 -35.82 -40.62
C THR A 6 11.74 -34.71 -41.59
N ILE A 7 11.87 -35.06 -42.83
CA ILE A 7 11.78 -34.14 -43.97
C ILE A 7 10.78 -34.80 -44.90
N LEU A 8 9.50 -34.47 -44.75
CA LEU A 8 8.50 -34.64 -45.80
C LEU A 8 7.15 -34.07 -45.34
N ALA A 9 6.98 -32.78 -45.45
CA ALA A 9 5.66 -32.14 -45.50
C ALA A 9 5.79 -30.64 -45.90
N ILE A 10 6.62 -30.32 -46.88
CA ILE A 10 6.60 -29.01 -47.52
C ILE A 10 6.57 -29.25 -49.02
N ALA A 11 5.42 -29.60 -49.56
CA ALA A 11 5.13 -29.58 -50.98
C ALA A 11 3.65 -29.80 -51.25
N ALA A 12 2.80 -28.91 -50.78
CA ALA A 12 1.39 -28.90 -51.20
C ALA A 12 0.69 -27.58 -50.88
N MET A 13 1.23 -26.42 -51.19
CA MET A 13 0.49 -25.17 -51.23
C MET A 13 1.06 -24.16 -52.23
N SER A 14 1.50 -24.61 -53.38
CA SER A 14 1.85 -23.74 -54.52
C SER A 14 0.96 -24.01 -55.73
N ALA A 15 -0.26 -24.49 -55.56
CA ALA A 15 -1.14 -24.87 -56.65
C ALA A 15 -2.54 -24.24 -56.57
N ALA A 16 -2.65 -22.98 -56.14
CA ALA A 16 -3.96 -22.28 -56.20
C ALA A 16 -3.93 -20.96 -56.99
N CYS A 17 -2.87 -20.65 -57.72
CA CYS A 17 -2.82 -19.48 -58.60
C CYS A 17 -2.33 -19.83 -60.02
N GLN A 18 -2.65 -21.02 -60.53
CA GLN A 18 -2.41 -21.40 -61.93
C GLN A 18 -3.63 -22.06 -62.53
N GLN A 19 -4.70 -21.32 -62.69
CA GLN A 19 -5.77 -21.65 -63.63
C GLN A 19 -6.49 -20.39 -64.00
N GLU A 20 -6.05 -19.81 -65.12
CA GLU A 20 -6.78 -19.08 -66.15
C GLU A 20 -5.82 -18.19 -66.93
N MET A 21 -5.02 -18.79 -67.79
CA MET A 21 -4.45 -18.12 -68.93
C MET A 21 -4.59 -19.05 -70.13
N ASN A 22 -5.74 -18.99 -70.79
CA ASN A 22 -5.81 -19.22 -72.20
C ASN A 22 -7.09 -18.59 -72.74
N ASP A 23 -6.94 -17.54 -73.46
CA ASP A 23 -7.50 -17.16 -74.75
C ASP A 23 -7.68 -15.63 -74.87
N GLY A 24 -7.08 -15.09 -75.92
CA GLY A 24 -7.54 -13.81 -76.48
C GLY A 24 -6.50 -12.69 -76.49
N MET A 25 -5.63 -12.72 -77.50
CA MET A 25 -4.83 -11.56 -77.92
C MET A 25 -5.69 -10.32 -78.16
N ASN A 26 -5.31 -9.22 -77.48
CA ASN A 26 -5.41 -7.89 -78.05
C ASN A 26 -4.30 -7.00 -77.51
N PRO A 27 -3.42 -6.41 -78.35
CA PRO A 27 -2.32 -5.58 -77.89
C PRO A 27 -2.80 -4.12 -77.80
N GLY A 28 -2.87 -3.60 -76.63
CA GLY A 28 -3.02 -2.16 -76.46
C GLY A 28 -3.57 -1.74 -75.11
N ALA A 29 -2.73 -1.04 -74.39
CA ALA A 29 -3.00 -0.14 -73.27
C ALA A 29 -2.91 -0.72 -71.83
N GLY A 30 -2.05 -0.15 -71.05
CA GLY A 30 -2.16 0.00 -69.62
C GLY A 30 -1.41 -1.05 -68.82
N GLN A 31 -0.29 -0.66 -68.25
CA GLN A 31 0.25 -1.35 -67.08
C GLN A 31 -0.86 -1.49 -66.01
N GLY A 32 -1.51 -2.64 -66.01
CA GLY A 32 -2.31 -3.07 -64.88
C GLY A 32 -1.38 -3.45 -63.73
N ASN A 33 -1.47 -2.76 -62.62
CA ASN A 33 -0.89 -3.18 -61.35
C ASN A 33 -1.29 -4.63 -61.13
N VAL A 34 -0.30 -5.51 -61.11
CA VAL A 34 -0.41 -6.81 -60.48
C VAL A 34 -0.62 -6.46 -59.01
N LEU A 35 -1.83 -6.59 -58.52
CA LEU A 35 -2.10 -6.64 -57.10
C LEU A 35 -1.38 -7.91 -56.63
N ASP A 36 -0.16 -7.76 -56.09
CA ASP A 36 0.50 -8.84 -55.37
C ASP A 36 -0.45 -9.23 -54.22
N CYS A 37 -1.10 -10.39 -54.39
CA CYS A 37 -1.99 -10.92 -53.36
C CYS A 37 -1.14 -11.24 -52.13
N LEU A 38 -1.44 -10.58 -51.04
CA LEU A 38 -0.91 -10.97 -49.74
C LEU A 38 -1.13 -12.45 -49.47
N PRO A 39 -0.24 -13.16 -48.81
CA PRO A 39 -0.50 -14.52 -48.39
C PRO A 39 -1.72 -14.54 -47.45
N ALA A 40 -2.69 -15.38 -47.73
CA ALA A 40 -3.87 -15.51 -46.91
C ALA A 40 -3.56 -15.98 -45.49
N THR A 41 -2.45 -16.71 -45.32
CA THR A 41 -1.97 -17.23 -44.03
C THR A 41 -0.46 -17.12 -43.90
N LEU A 42 0.00 -16.93 -42.66
CA LEU A 42 1.41 -16.91 -42.28
C LEU A 42 1.71 -18.06 -41.30
N SER A 43 2.86 -18.71 -41.45
CA SER A 43 3.37 -19.63 -40.44
C SER A 43 4.33 -18.88 -39.52
N VAL A 44 4.07 -18.92 -38.23
CA VAL A 44 4.84 -18.19 -37.23
C VAL A 44 5.28 -19.15 -36.15
N GLU A 45 6.57 -19.22 -35.86
CA GLU A 45 7.13 -19.99 -34.75
C GLU A 45 7.93 -19.10 -33.80
N SER A 46 8.04 -19.49 -32.55
CA SER A 46 8.92 -18.81 -31.60
C SER A 46 10.32 -19.39 -31.76
N SER A 47 11.28 -18.56 -32.17
CA SER A 47 12.67 -18.94 -32.28
C SER A 47 13.43 -18.97 -30.95
N ASP A 48 12.94 -18.24 -29.96
CA ASP A 48 13.45 -18.26 -28.60
C ASP A 48 12.75 -19.39 -27.82
N GLN A 49 13.50 -20.18 -27.05
CA GLN A 49 12.90 -21.22 -26.19
C GLN A 49 12.11 -20.57 -25.06
N THR A 50 10.80 -20.55 -25.20
CA THR A 50 9.89 -19.90 -24.26
C THR A 50 8.62 -20.73 -24.09
N LYS A 51 8.04 -20.81 -22.89
CA LYS A 51 6.76 -21.48 -22.60
C LYS A 51 5.80 -20.54 -21.89
N THR A 52 4.53 -20.55 -22.27
CA THR A 52 3.43 -19.96 -21.51
C THR A 52 2.99 -20.80 -20.31
N SER A 53 3.42 -22.05 -20.22
CA SER A 53 3.42 -22.81 -18.97
C SER A 53 4.88 -22.96 -18.51
N LEU A 54 5.26 -22.18 -17.52
CA LEU A 54 6.60 -22.18 -16.94
C LEU A 54 6.82 -23.48 -16.16
N VAL A 55 7.42 -24.48 -16.80
CA VAL A 55 8.08 -25.56 -16.06
C VAL A 55 9.44 -25.05 -15.66
N ASN A 56 9.62 -24.69 -14.38
CA ASN A 56 10.87 -24.18 -13.82
C ASN A 56 12.05 -25.10 -14.13
N SER A 57 13.02 -24.57 -14.85
CA SER A 57 14.39 -25.06 -14.86
C SER A 57 15.37 -23.87 -14.81
N GLY A 58 15.46 -23.19 -13.66
CA GLY A 58 16.35 -22.05 -13.47
C GLY A 58 15.92 -20.78 -14.24
N ASP A 59 16.88 -19.90 -14.56
CA ASP A 59 16.68 -18.59 -15.22
C ASP A 59 16.23 -18.69 -16.70
N GLN A 60 15.83 -19.86 -17.19
CA GLN A 60 15.41 -20.07 -18.57
C GLN A 60 13.89 -19.97 -18.71
N MET A 61 13.44 -19.15 -19.65
CA MET A 61 12.05 -19.19 -20.10
C MET A 61 11.75 -20.49 -20.84
N GLY A 62 10.55 -21.02 -20.66
CA GLY A 62 10.05 -22.13 -21.50
C GLY A 62 9.48 -21.62 -22.85
N SER A 63 8.85 -22.49 -23.68
CA SER A 63 8.27 -22.11 -24.99
C SER A 63 7.02 -21.23 -24.84
N ILE A 64 6.85 -20.19 -25.68
CA ILE A 64 5.59 -19.43 -25.79
C ILE A 64 4.60 -20.30 -26.58
N LEU A 65 3.37 -20.40 -26.06
CA LEU A 65 2.25 -21.02 -26.74
C LEU A 65 1.32 -19.91 -27.23
N TRP A 66 0.90 -19.99 -28.47
CA TRP A 66 -0.08 -19.09 -29.03
C TRP A 66 -1.47 -19.33 -28.39
N ALA A 67 -2.21 -18.25 -28.19
CA ALA A 67 -3.55 -18.28 -27.59
C ALA A 67 -4.60 -17.74 -28.55
N THR A 68 -5.81 -18.30 -28.50
CA THR A 68 -6.96 -17.78 -29.28
C THR A 68 -7.10 -16.28 -29.09
N GLY A 69 -7.18 -15.55 -30.23
CA GLY A 69 -7.27 -14.09 -30.24
C GLY A 69 -5.94 -13.37 -30.42
N ASP A 70 -4.80 -14.06 -30.34
CA ASP A 70 -3.49 -13.47 -30.66
C ASP A 70 -3.49 -12.95 -32.09
N ALA A 71 -2.91 -11.77 -32.29
CA ALA A 71 -2.80 -11.13 -33.61
C ALA A 71 -1.45 -10.43 -33.75
N VAL A 72 -0.96 -10.38 -34.98
CA VAL A 72 0.31 -9.72 -35.32
C VAL A 72 0.09 -8.58 -36.31
N SER A 73 0.90 -7.54 -36.19
CA SER A 73 1.11 -6.54 -37.25
C SER A 73 2.08 -7.13 -38.28
N ALA A 74 1.64 -7.17 -39.54
CA ALA A 74 2.44 -7.68 -40.65
C ALA A 74 2.72 -6.57 -41.65
N PHE A 75 3.98 -6.36 -41.95
CA PHE A 75 4.48 -5.43 -42.96
C PHE A 75 5.19 -6.28 -44.04
N LEU A 76 4.49 -6.51 -45.15
CA LEU A 76 4.91 -7.46 -46.18
C LEU A 76 5.06 -6.75 -47.53
N GLY A 77 6.30 -6.44 -47.90
CA GLY A 77 6.61 -5.82 -49.20
C GLY A 77 5.93 -4.45 -49.37
N THR A 78 4.90 -4.37 -50.20
CA THR A 78 4.21 -3.12 -50.50
C THR A 78 3.04 -2.78 -49.55
N ASP A 79 2.80 -3.64 -48.57
CA ASP A 79 1.67 -3.46 -47.67
C ASP A 79 2.04 -2.64 -46.41
N GLY A 80 1.07 -1.87 -45.99
CA GLY A 80 1.13 -1.24 -44.68
C GLY A 80 0.92 -2.25 -43.55
N ASN A 81 0.58 -1.76 -42.36
CA ASN A 81 0.33 -2.56 -41.16
C ASN A 81 -0.93 -3.44 -41.31
N SER A 82 -0.79 -4.64 -41.86
CA SER A 82 -1.87 -5.61 -42.01
C SER A 82 -2.02 -6.45 -40.75
N LYS A 83 -3.28 -6.72 -40.35
CA LYS A 83 -3.60 -7.55 -39.19
C LYS A 83 -3.78 -9.01 -39.59
N TYR A 84 -3.02 -9.88 -38.96
CA TYR A 84 -3.19 -11.33 -39.04
C TYR A 84 -3.55 -11.88 -37.68
N THR A 85 -4.59 -12.72 -37.59
CA THR A 85 -5.10 -13.29 -36.34
C THR A 85 -4.86 -14.81 -36.34
N LEU A 86 -4.49 -15.36 -35.18
CA LEU A 86 -4.25 -16.78 -34.99
C LEU A 86 -5.48 -17.60 -35.34
N GLU A 87 -5.29 -18.65 -36.16
CA GLU A 87 -6.32 -19.66 -36.38
C GLU A 87 -6.51 -20.54 -35.13
N GLU A 88 -7.75 -20.91 -34.83
CA GLU A 88 -8.10 -21.66 -33.63
C GLU A 88 -7.42 -23.04 -33.55
N SER A 89 -7.13 -23.64 -34.69
CA SER A 89 -6.35 -24.89 -34.80
C SER A 89 -4.94 -24.82 -34.21
N SER A 90 -4.39 -23.61 -34.08
CA SER A 90 -3.04 -23.34 -33.55
C SER A 90 -3.01 -22.94 -32.09
N ASN A 91 -4.18 -22.88 -31.42
CA ASN A 91 -4.27 -22.56 -30.00
C ASN A 91 -3.50 -23.59 -29.14
N GLY A 92 -2.65 -23.10 -28.24
CA GLY A 92 -1.82 -23.96 -27.38
C GLY A 92 -0.61 -24.59 -28.09
N SER A 93 -0.24 -24.12 -29.28
CA SER A 93 0.92 -24.58 -30.03
C SER A 93 2.08 -23.55 -29.98
N THR A 94 3.30 -24.01 -30.14
CA THR A 94 4.50 -23.17 -30.35
C THR A 94 4.59 -22.58 -31.74
N THR A 95 3.91 -23.21 -32.71
CA THR A 95 3.82 -22.75 -34.11
C THR A 95 2.38 -22.35 -34.38
N GLY A 96 2.15 -21.13 -34.86
CA GLY A 96 0.85 -20.59 -35.17
C GLY A 96 0.65 -20.37 -36.67
N THR A 97 -0.54 -20.73 -37.17
CA THR A 97 -1.05 -20.25 -38.47
C THR A 97 -1.89 -19.03 -38.21
N PHE A 98 -1.57 -17.92 -38.90
CA PHE A 98 -2.27 -16.65 -38.76
C PHE A 98 -2.96 -16.31 -40.09
N ALA A 99 -4.25 -16.04 -40.05
CA ALA A 99 -5.04 -15.62 -41.19
C ALA A 99 -5.21 -14.10 -41.24
N GLN A 100 -5.14 -13.51 -42.41
CA GLN A 100 -5.36 -12.08 -42.58
C GLN A 100 -6.82 -11.72 -42.21
N THR A 101 -6.98 -10.78 -41.30
CA THR A 101 -8.29 -10.26 -40.87
C THR A 101 -8.52 -8.80 -41.22
N ALA A 102 -7.46 -8.04 -41.48
CA ALA A 102 -7.51 -6.69 -42.01
C ALA A 102 -6.23 -6.40 -42.79
N GLY A 103 -6.34 -5.70 -43.91
CA GLY A 103 -5.18 -5.27 -44.70
C GLY A 103 -5.19 -3.76 -44.91
N VAL A 104 -4.02 -3.15 -44.98
CA VAL A 104 -3.82 -1.74 -45.28
C VAL A 104 -2.72 -1.61 -46.33
N VAL A 105 -3.04 -0.90 -47.42
CA VAL A 105 -2.05 -0.55 -48.43
C VAL A 105 -1.12 0.52 -47.83
N GLY A 106 0.17 0.27 -47.82
CA GLY A 106 1.16 1.15 -47.25
C GLY A 106 2.34 1.49 -48.19
N THR A 107 3.38 2.05 -47.63
CA THR A 107 4.62 2.33 -48.34
C THR A 107 5.42 1.03 -48.52
N ALA A 108 5.95 0.80 -49.71
CA ALA A 108 6.81 -0.36 -49.97
C ALA A 108 8.02 -0.39 -49.02
N ILE A 109 8.30 -1.58 -48.48
CA ILE A 109 9.48 -1.87 -47.68
C ILE A 109 10.27 -3.01 -48.37
N ASP A 110 11.58 -3.00 -48.21
CA ASP A 110 12.46 -4.07 -48.71
C ASP A 110 12.65 -5.10 -47.59
N GLY A 111 11.66 -5.97 -47.40
CA GLY A 111 11.67 -7.00 -46.36
C GLY A 111 10.27 -7.38 -45.87
N ASN A 112 10.24 -8.39 -45.00
CA ASN A 112 9.00 -8.86 -44.36
C ASN A 112 9.18 -8.80 -42.84
N VAL A 113 8.29 -8.10 -42.16
CA VAL A 113 8.40 -7.85 -40.71
C VAL A 113 7.07 -8.17 -40.02
N LEU A 114 7.14 -8.91 -38.90
CA LEU A 114 6.01 -9.12 -38.01
C LEU A 114 6.30 -8.52 -36.65
N LEU A 115 5.30 -7.89 -36.03
CA LEU A 115 5.29 -7.47 -34.63
C LEU A 115 4.11 -8.13 -33.92
N TYR A 116 4.34 -8.73 -32.76
CA TYR A 116 3.33 -9.20 -31.82
C TYR A 116 3.42 -8.39 -30.53
N PRO A 117 2.31 -8.00 -29.90
CA PRO A 117 0.92 -8.09 -30.41
C PRO A 117 0.66 -7.10 -31.55
N TYR A 118 -0.47 -7.29 -32.24
CA TYR A 118 -0.95 -6.31 -33.22
C TYR A 118 -1.13 -4.93 -32.56
N ASP A 119 -0.49 -3.94 -33.14
CA ASP A 119 -0.63 -2.53 -32.79
C ASP A 119 -1.01 -1.75 -34.07
N ALA A 120 -2.22 -1.17 -34.09
CA ALA A 120 -2.74 -0.46 -35.25
C ALA A 120 -1.89 0.75 -35.65
N ASP A 121 -1.20 1.36 -34.69
CA ASP A 121 -0.37 2.55 -34.85
C ASP A 121 1.11 2.20 -35.11
N ALA A 122 1.45 0.91 -35.15
CA ALA A 122 2.80 0.48 -35.43
C ALA A 122 3.25 0.88 -36.85
N ALA A 123 4.46 1.40 -36.94
CA ALA A 123 5.07 1.82 -38.19
C ALA A 123 6.50 1.23 -38.34
N VAL A 124 6.82 0.82 -39.54
CA VAL A 124 8.13 0.19 -39.86
C VAL A 124 8.94 1.06 -40.81
N SER A 125 10.25 1.02 -40.65
CA SER A 125 11.25 1.50 -41.62
C SER A 125 12.35 0.47 -41.77
N MET A 126 12.90 0.34 -42.97
CA MET A 126 14.02 -0.55 -43.26
C MET A 126 15.28 0.27 -43.57
N SER A 127 16.41 -0.17 -43.05
CA SER A 127 17.72 0.40 -43.37
C SER A 127 18.79 -0.70 -43.27
N GLU A 128 19.57 -0.89 -44.34
CA GLU A 128 20.70 -1.84 -44.39
C GLU A 128 20.33 -3.27 -43.92
N GLY A 129 19.12 -3.75 -44.30
CA GLY A 129 18.63 -5.08 -43.95
C GLY A 129 18.09 -5.21 -42.50
N ALA A 130 18.05 -4.12 -41.74
CA ALA A 130 17.43 -4.07 -40.42
C ALA A 130 16.10 -3.33 -40.46
N ALA A 131 15.10 -3.88 -39.79
CA ALA A 131 13.80 -3.25 -39.56
C ALA A 131 13.80 -2.47 -38.25
N THR A 132 13.30 -1.24 -38.28
CA THR A 132 12.96 -0.48 -37.07
C THR A 132 11.45 -0.32 -37.00
N VAL A 133 10.82 -0.90 -35.98
CA VAL A 133 9.38 -0.80 -35.76
C VAL A 133 9.11 0.10 -34.57
N ASN A 134 8.29 1.16 -34.80
CA ASN A 134 7.78 2.02 -33.74
C ASN A 134 6.43 1.47 -33.28
N PHE A 135 6.26 1.32 -31.98
CA PHE A 135 5.06 0.77 -31.36
C PHE A 135 4.94 1.26 -29.91
N THR A 136 3.90 0.83 -29.20
CA THR A 136 3.68 1.25 -27.81
C THR A 136 3.79 0.05 -26.86
N LEU A 137 4.70 0.15 -25.88
CA LEU A 137 4.74 -0.78 -24.75
C LEU A 137 3.66 -0.40 -23.73
N PRO A 138 2.74 -1.31 -23.36
CA PRO A 138 1.64 -1.00 -22.47
C PRO A 138 2.12 -0.72 -21.04
N ALA A 139 1.60 0.35 -20.43
CA ALA A 139 1.83 0.66 -19.02
C ALA A 139 1.05 -0.28 -18.09
N THR A 140 0.06 -1.00 -18.61
CA THR A 140 -0.79 -1.91 -17.87
C THR A 140 -0.77 -3.29 -18.50
N GLN A 141 -0.54 -4.31 -17.67
CA GLN A 141 -0.55 -5.72 -18.04
C GLN A 141 -1.62 -6.44 -17.20
N ALA A 142 -2.22 -7.49 -17.75
CA ALA A 142 -3.15 -8.33 -17.02
C ALA A 142 -2.44 -9.51 -16.35
N TYR A 143 -2.96 -9.94 -15.21
CA TYR A 143 -2.51 -11.18 -14.56
C TYR A 143 -3.02 -12.41 -15.33
N ALA A 144 -2.15 -13.39 -15.52
CA ALA A 144 -2.51 -14.74 -15.93
C ALA A 144 -1.85 -15.74 -14.98
N ALA A 145 -2.57 -16.79 -14.60
CA ALA A 145 -2.08 -17.79 -13.67
C ALA A 145 -0.86 -18.53 -14.25
N ASP A 146 0.23 -18.57 -13.49
CA ASP A 146 1.50 -19.21 -13.85
C ASP A 146 2.12 -18.72 -15.18
N SER A 147 1.67 -17.56 -15.68
CA SER A 147 2.12 -17.00 -16.97
C SER A 147 1.97 -15.47 -17.01
N PHE A 148 2.32 -14.88 -18.13
CA PHE A 148 1.93 -13.53 -18.52
C PHE A 148 0.67 -13.58 -19.43
N ALA A 149 -0.11 -12.51 -19.44
CA ALA A 149 -1.30 -12.44 -20.28
C ALA A 149 -0.93 -12.27 -21.77
N SER A 150 -1.83 -12.72 -22.65
CA SER A 150 -1.74 -12.49 -24.09
C SER A 150 -1.49 -10.99 -24.39
N GLY A 151 -0.59 -10.70 -25.29
CA GLY A 151 -0.18 -9.35 -25.66
C GLY A 151 0.76 -8.62 -24.70
N ALA A 152 1.03 -9.14 -23.51
CA ALA A 152 1.91 -8.49 -22.55
C ALA A 152 3.42 -8.63 -22.87
N TYR A 153 3.78 -9.61 -23.70
CA TYR A 153 5.15 -9.96 -23.99
C TYR A 153 5.45 -9.84 -25.49
N PRO A 154 5.84 -8.67 -26.00
CA PRO A 154 6.01 -8.41 -27.42
C PRO A 154 7.18 -9.17 -28.03
N MET A 155 7.01 -9.51 -29.32
CA MET A 155 7.97 -10.22 -30.16
C MET A 155 8.07 -9.55 -31.53
N ILE A 156 9.21 -9.72 -32.19
CA ILE A 156 9.45 -9.25 -33.55
C ILE A 156 10.08 -10.36 -34.40
N ALA A 157 9.73 -10.39 -35.68
CA ALA A 157 10.43 -11.21 -36.67
C ALA A 157 10.76 -10.38 -37.91
N VAL A 158 11.92 -10.65 -38.49
CA VAL A 158 12.32 -10.16 -39.84
C VAL A 158 12.64 -11.39 -40.65
N SER A 159 12.09 -11.50 -41.89
CA SER A 159 12.29 -12.64 -42.75
C SER A 159 12.55 -12.20 -44.19
N GLU A 160 13.40 -12.94 -44.90
CA GLU A 160 13.63 -12.78 -46.34
C GLU A 160 12.45 -13.31 -47.18
N SER A 161 11.59 -14.16 -46.57
CA SER A 161 10.45 -14.77 -47.25
C SER A 161 9.15 -14.56 -46.48
N VAL A 162 8.03 -14.46 -47.18
CA VAL A 162 6.68 -14.32 -46.58
C VAL A 162 6.09 -15.62 -46.01
N GLY A 163 6.75 -16.75 -46.15
CA GLY A 163 6.18 -18.07 -45.83
C GLY A 163 6.35 -18.52 -44.38
N SER A 164 7.40 -18.06 -43.70
CA SER A 164 7.75 -18.51 -42.35
C SER A 164 8.49 -17.42 -41.59
N PHE A 165 8.09 -17.23 -40.30
CA PHE A 165 8.65 -16.21 -39.43
C PHE A 165 9.08 -16.81 -38.10
N GLY A 166 10.33 -16.56 -37.70
CA GLY A 166 10.87 -16.88 -36.37
C GLY A 166 10.79 -15.67 -35.46
N MET A 167 9.84 -15.66 -34.53
CA MET A 167 9.63 -14.54 -33.59
C MET A 167 10.69 -14.56 -32.49
N LYS A 168 11.30 -13.40 -32.26
CA LYS A 168 12.25 -13.15 -31.15
C LYS A 168 11.61 -12.26 -30.13
N ASN A 169 11.72 -12.63 -28.84
CA ASN A 169 11.22 -11.80 -27.73
C ASN A 169 11.97 -10.46 -27.68
N ILE A 170 11.29 -9.40 -27.27
CA ILE A 170 11.87 -8.07 -27.13
C ILE A 170 12.26 -7.79 -25.67
N LEU A 171 11.51 -8.33 -24.72
CA LEU A 171 11.60 -8.03 -23.29
C LEU A 171 12.22 -9.17 -22.47
N GLY A 172 12.39 -8.93 -21.18
CA GLY A 172 12.58 -9.93 -20.13
C GLY A 172 11.35 -10.04 -19.24
N LEU A 173 11.27 -11.06 -18.40
CA LEU A 173 10.19 -11.27 -17.43
C LEU A 173 10.71 -11.15 -16.01
N LEU A 174 10.01 -10.35 -15.21
CA LEU A 174 10.13 -10.34 -13.77
C LEU A 174 9.06 -11.26 -13.17
N GLU A 175 9.46 -12.33 -12.49
CA GLU A 175 8.60 -13.17 -11.65
C GLU A 175 8.60 -12.61 -10.22
N VAL A 176 7.45 -12.16 -9.74
CA VAL A 176 7.23 -11.78 -8.35
C VAL A 176 6.53 -12.94 -7.66
N ALA A 177 7.26 -13.69 -6.83
CA ALA A 177 6.78 -14.86 -6.12
C ALA A 177 6.42 -14.49 -4.67
N LEU A 178 5.13 -14.51 -4.33
CA LEU A 178 4.61 -14.06 -3.04
C LEU A 178 4.01 -15.21 -2.23
N HIS A 179 4.24 -15.20 -0.93
CA HIS A 179 3.47 -15.98 0.04
C HIS A 179 2.99 -15.09 1.17
N CYS A 180 2.02 -15.55 1.95
CA CYS A 180 1.47 -14.80 3.06
C CYS A 180 1.04 -15.74 4.18
N GLU A 181 1.49 -15.50 5.42
CA GLU A 181 1.11 -16.30 6.59
C GLU A 181 -0.35 -16.11 7.03
N PHE A 182 -1.07 -15.14 6.44
CA PHE A 182 -2.49 -14.87 6.68
C PHE A 182 -3.25 -14.80 5.36
N ALA A 183 -4.58 -14.86 5.42
CA ALA A 183 -5.41 -14.77 4.22
C ALA A 183 -5.30 -13.40 3.58
N ALA A 184 -4.71 -13.32 2.40
CA ALA A 184 -4.61 -12.12 1.59
C ALA A 184 -4.78 -12.46 0.10
N SER A 185 -5.33 -11.52 -0.65
CA SER A 185 -5.49 -11.66 -2.11
C SER A 185 -5.01 -10.38 -2.79
N VAL A 186 -4.16 -10.53 -3.79
CA VAL A 186 -3.57 -9.41 -4.54
C VAL A 186 -4.54 -8.93 -5.61
N SER A 187 -4.78 -7.61 -5.67
CA SER A 187 -5.59 -6.94 -6.69
C SER A 187 -4.73 -6.31 -7.80
N LYS A 188 -3.53 -5.82 -7.46
CA LYS A 188 -2.58 -5.29 -8.44
C LYS A 188 -1.16 -5.24 -7.88
N ILE A 189 -0.17 -5.20 -8.80
CA ILE A 189 1.25 -4.95 -8.49
C ILE A 189 1.75 -3.82 -9.38
N GLU A 190 2.46 -2.86 -8.80
CA GLU A 190 3.18 -1.80 -9.53
C GLU A 190 4.68 -2.03 -9.41
N PHE A 191 5.36 -2.09 -10.55
CA PHE A 191 6.82 -2.00 -10.64
C PHE A 191 7.19 -0.58 -11.01
N ILE A 192 8.01 0.08 -10.20
CA ILE A 192 8.43 1.47 -10.36
C ILE A 192 9.96 1.49 -10.43
N ALA A 193 10.50 1.93 -11.56
CA ALA A 193 11.95 2.07 -11.80
C ALA A 193 12.37 3.55 -11.80
N ASP A 194 13.66 3.79 -11.86
CA ASP A 194 14.25 5.12 -12.08
C ASP A 194 14.41 5.47 -13.56
N VAL A 195 14.25 4.47 -14.45
CA VAL A 195 14.33 4.57 -15.91
C VAL A 195 12.97 4.25 -16.56
N PRO A 196 12.73 4.68 -17.82
CA PRO A 196 11.51 4.34 -18.54
C PRO A 196 11.32 2.82 -18.70
N VAL A 197 10.05 2.35 -18.55
CA VAL A 197 9.69 0.93 -18.65
C VAL A 197 8.51 0.66 -19.59
N CYS A 198 7.78 1.68 -20.02
CA CYS A 198 6.66 1.56 -20.95
C CYS A 198 6.38 2.87 -21.67
N GLY A 199 5.60 2.83 -22.75
CA GLY A 199 5.24 3.97 -23.59
C GLY A 199 5.76 3.80 -25.02
N ALA A 200 5.94 4.91 -25.76
CA ALA A 200 6.43 4.89 -27.11
C ALA A 200 7.84 4.29 -27.19
N ALA A 201 8.01 3.30 -28.04
CA ALA A 201 9.21 2.50 -28.15
C ALA A 201 9.57 2.26 -29.62
N SER A 202 10.85 2.05 -29.87
CA SER A 202 11.37 1.60 -31.16
C SER A 202 12.16 0.31 -30.95
N VAL A 203 11.84 -0.72 -31.72
CA VAL A 203 12.63 -1.96 -31.74
C VAL A 203 13.31 -2.10 -33.10
N THR A 204 14.62 -2.34 -33.07
CA THR A 204 15.42 -2.63 -34.26
C THR A 204 15.77 -4.11 -34.28
N ALA A 205 15.49 -4.79 -35.40
CA ALA A 205 15.76 -6.21 -35.60
C ALA A 205 16.22 -6.50 -37.02
N SER A 206 16.97 -7.59 -37.20
CA SER A 206 17.35 -8.15 -38.49
C SER A 206 17.16 -9.67 -38.48
N VAL A 207 17.26 -10.31 -39.64
CA VAL A 207 17.08 -11.77 -39.79
C VAL A 207 17.89 -12.54 -38.75
N ASP A 208 19.20 -12.28 -38.69
CA ASP A 208 20.12 -12.99 -37.77
C ASP A 208 20.43 -12.25 -36.48
N GLY A 209 20.10 -10.95 -36.40
CA GLY A 209 20.43 -10.09 -35.27
C GLY A 209 19.43 -10.24 -34.08
N GLU A 210 19.93 -9.98 -32.89
CA GLU A 210 19.09 -9.87 -31.69
C GLU A 210 18.32 -8.55 -31.68
N PRO A 211 17.03 -8.54 -31.31
CA PRO A 211 16.26 -7.31 -31.18
C PRO A 211 16.86 -6.34 -30.18
N SER A 212 16.90 -5.06 -30.53
CA SER A 212 17.32 -3.96 -29.65
C SER A 212 16.15 -2.99 -29.44
N LEU A 213 15.76 -2.78 -28.20
CA LEU A 213 14.65 -1.89 -27.81
C LEU A 213 15.18 -0.55 -27.30
N VAL A 214 14.56 0.54 -27.73
CA VAL A 214 14.82 1.89 -27.25
C VAL A 214 13.51 2.52 -26.79
N LEU A 215 13.49 3.09 -25.58
CA LEU A 215 12.43 3.91 -25.03
C LEU A 215 12.89 5.36 -24.96
N ASN A 216 11.98 6.30 -25.19
CA ASN A 216 12.23 7.71 -24.97
C ASN A 216 12.25 8.01 -23.46
N ASP A 217 13.20 8.84 -22.99
CA ASP A 217 13.36 9.20 -21.57
C ASP A 217 12.14 9.88 -20.95
N ALA A 218 11.28 10.49 -21.76
CA ALA A 218 10.02 11.11 -21.29
C ALA A 218 8.90 10.10 -21.03
N GLN A 219 9.11 8.80 -21.26
CA GLN A 219 8.09 7.77 -21.07
C GLN A 219 7.91 7.38 -19.60
N SER A 220 6.87 6.58 -19.33
CA SER A 220 6.51 6.19 -17.96
C SER A 220 7.55 5.24 -17.34
N LYS A 221 7.81 5.46 -16.05
CA LYS A 221 8.69 4.65 -15.20
C LYS A 221 7.94 3.59 -14.39
N THR A 222 6.64 3.41 -14.65
CA THR A 222 5.77 2.49 -13.89
C THR A 222 5.04 1.55 -14.82
N VAL A 223 5.12 0.25 -14.53
CA VAL A 223 4.26 -0.79 -15.12
C VAL A 223 3.35 -1.34 -14.03
N THR A 224 2.06 -1.47 -14.35
CA THR A 224 1.04 -2.01 -13.47
C THR A 224 0.54 -3.37 -13.96
N LEU A 225 0.64 -4.40 -13.13
CA LEU A 225 -0.01 -5.69 -13.34
C LEU A 225 -1.36 -5.69 -12.61
N ASN A 226 -2.46 -5.77 -13.33
CA ASN A 226 -3.81 -5.80 -12.78
C ASN A 226 -4.37 -7.22 -12.73
N CYS A 227 -4.98 -7.58 -11.60
CA CYS A 227 -5.73 -8.81 -11.44
C CYS A 227 -7.22 -8.53 -11.67
N ALA A 228 -7.82 -9.09 -12.71
CA ALA A 228 -9.26 -8.92 -13.01
C ALA A 228 -10.14 -9.38 -11.85
N SER A 229 -9.69 -10.39 -11.12
CA SER A 229 -10.21 -10.81 -9.81
C SER A 229 -9.05 -10.94 -8.84
N PRO A 230 -9.24 -10.63 -7.55
CA PRO A 230 -8.17 -10.75 -6.57
C PRO A 230 -7.59 -12.17 -6.52
N VAL A 231 -6.27 -12.28 -6.54
CA VAL A 231 -5.52 -13.54 -6.59
C VAL A 231 -5.05 -13.91 -5.17
N ALA A 232 -5.57 -15.03 -4.65
CA ALA A 232 -5.21 -15.50 -3.32
C ALA A 232 -3.73 -15.89 -3.23
N LEU A 233 -3.06 -15.44 -2.16
CA LEU A 233 -1.69 -15.79 -1.89
C LEU A 233 -1.61 -17.15 -1.19
N SER A 234 -0.63 -17.94 -1.58
CA SER A 234 -0.28 -19.20 -0.89
C SER A 234 0.23 -18.92 0.52
N ASN A 235 -0.14 -19.76 1.48
CA ASN A 235 0.45 -19.73 2.81
C ASN A 235 1.72 -20.61 2.92
N ASP A 236 2.04 -21.36 1.87
CA ASP A 236 3.27 -22.16 1.81
C ASP A 236 4.41 -21.33 1.20
N LYS A 237 5.44 -21.07 2.00
CA LYS A 237 6.66 -20.36 1.56
C LYS A 237 7.44 -21.09 0.46
N ASN A 238 7.19 -22.40 0.26
CA ASN A 238 7.84 -23.23 -0.75
C ASN A 238 7.00 -23.33 -2.04
N ALA A 239 5.69 -23.00 -1.98
CA ALA A 239 4.77 -23.04 -3.11
C ALA A 239 4.09 -21.65 -3.27
N LYS A 240 4.89 -20.64 -3.61
CA LYS A 240 4.46 -19.24 -3.69
C LYS A 240 3.56 -18.98 -4.89
N THR A 241 2.62 -18.06 -4.74
CA THR A 241 1.83 -17.50 -5.84
C THR A 241 2.71 -16.61 -6.70
N LYS A 242 2.68 -16.80 -8.03
CA LYS A 242 3.56 -16.14 -8.98
C LYS A 242 2.82 -15.10 -9.79
N PHE A 243 3.49 -13.99 -10.02
CA PHE A 243 3.02 -12.87 -10.85
C PHE A 243 4.13 -12.50 -11.82
N TYR A 244 3.80 -12.37 -13.11
CA TYR A 244 4.77 -12.08 -14.16
C TYR A 244 4.57 -10.69 -14.75
N ILE A 245 5.63 -9.90 -14.81
CA ILE A 245 5.65 -8.55 -15.39
C ILE A 245 6.70 -8.52 -16.48
N ALA A 246 6.28 -8.20 -17.70
CA ALA A 246 7.18 -8.01 -18.83
C ALA A 246 7.79 -6.61 -18.77
N LEU A 247 9.11 -6.54 -18.86
CA LEU A 247 9.88 -5.30 -18.71
C LEU A 247 11.01 -5.23 -19.76
N PRO A 248 11.44 -4.02 -20.17
CA PRO A 248 12.64 -3.85 -20.97
C PRO A 248 13.85 -4.57 -20.39
N ALA A 249 14.62 -5.23 -21.26
CA ALA A 249 15.82 -5.96 -20.86
C ALA A 249 16.97 -4.97 -20.63
N GLN A 250 17.18 -4.62 -19.36
CA GLN A 250 18.23 -3.68 -18.93
C GLN A 250 18.60 -3.89 -17.46
N ALA A 251 19.63 -3.21 -16.99
CA ALA A 251 19.93 -3.11 -15.57
C ALA A 251 19.09 -1.98 -14.96
N TYR A 252 18.40 -2.28 -13.86
CA TYR A 252 17.67 -1.30 -13.03
C TYR A 252 18.48 -1.08 -11.76
N GLU A 253 19.01 0.12 -11.56
CA GLU A 253 19.87 0.49 -10.42
C GLU A 253 19.02 0.79 -9.15
N GLY A 254 18.06 -0.05 -8.88
CA GLY A 254 17.06 0.08 -7.86
C GLY A 254 15.65 0.15 -8.42
N PHE A 255 14.68 -0.24 -7.60
CA PHE A 255 13.25 -0.19 -7.97
C PHE A 255 12.37 -0.27 -6.72
N THR A 256 11.09 0.01 -6.91
CA THR A 256 10.05 -0.19 -5.89
C THR A 256 8.96 -1.10 -6.44
N LEU A 257 8.62 -2.13 -5.67
CA LEU A 257 7.41 -2.93 -5.84
C LEU A 257 6.35 -2.48 -4.87
N LYS A 258 5.15 -2.16 -5.37
CA LYS A 258 3.96 -1.95 -4.54
C LYS A 258 2.96 -3.05 -4.85
N VAL A 259 2.62 -3.83 -3.83
CA VAL A 259 1.62 -4.89 -3.93
C VAL A 259 0.38 -4.44 -3.17
N TYR A 260 -0.76 -4.40 -3.85
CA TYR A 260 -2.04 -3.99 -3.30
C TYR A 260 -2.92 -5.20 -3.08
N ASP A 261 -3.50 -5.32 -1.90
CA ASP A 261 -4.48 -6.37 -1.63
C ASP A 261 -5.92 -5.93 -1.95
N SER A 262 -6.84 -6.88 -1.89
CA SER A 262 -8.27 -6.65 -2.15
C SER A 262 -8.96 -5.77 -1.09
N ASN A 263 -8.33 -5.55 0.06
CA ASN A 263 -8.83 -4.72 1.16
C ASN A 263 -8.26 -3.30 1.14
N GLY A 264 -7.42 -2.97 0.14
CA GLY A 264 -6.77 -1.67 -0.01
C GLY A 264 -5.56 -1.47 0.89
N TYR A 265 -5.00 -2.54 1.48
CA TYR A 265 -3.70 -2.51 2.11
C TYR A 265 -2.59 -2.68 1.08
N GLN A 266 -1.39 -2.27 1.45
CA GLN A 266 -0.24 -2.28 0.56
C GLN A 266 0.98 -2.90 1.25
N MET A 267 1.79 -3.59 0.45
CA MET A 267 3.19 -3.85 0.75
C MET A 267 4.05 -3.00 -0.18
N ILE A 268 5.03 -2.30 0.38
CA ILE A 268 5.99 -1.49 -0.35
C ILE A 268 7.39 -2.04 -0.12
N GLU A 269 8.03 -2.50 -1.18
CA GLU A 269 9.40 -3.00 -1.09
C GLU A 269 10.31 -2.22 -2.03
N THR A 270 11.14 -1.37 -1.46
CA THR A 270 12.15 -0.59 -2.18
C THR A 270 13.53 -1.20 -1.97
N THR A 271 14.30 -1.31 -3.05
CA THR A 271 15.68 -1.79 -3.03
C THR A 271 16.57 -0.89 -3.88
N ALA A 272 17.80 -0.70 -3.43
CA ALA A 272 18.88 -0.10 -4.23
C ALA A 272 19.73 -1.16 -4.95
N ASN A 273 19.41 -2.45 -4.77
CA ASN A 273 20.14 -3.52 -5.48
C ASN A 273 19.79 -3.50 -6.95
N THR A 274 20.78 -3.71 -7.79
CA THR A 274 20.62 -3.82 -9.24
C THR A 274 19.79 -5.05 -9.60
N LEU A 275 18.74 -4.86 -10.40
CA LEU A 275 18.01 -5.90 -11.10
C LEU A 275 18.50 -5.96 -12.53
N ASP A 276 19.39 -6.90 -12.85
CA ASP A 276 19.85 -7.13 -14.22
C ASP A 276 18.88 -8.08 -14.94
N LEU A 277 17.99 -7.52 -15.75
CA LEU A 277 16.99 -8.25 -16.51
C LEU A 277 17.46 -8.43 -17.96
N LYS A 278 17.54 -9.65 -18.42
CA LYS A 278 17.99 -10.00 -19.77
C LYS A 278 16.81 -10.36 -20.66
N ARG A 279 16.92 -10.08 -21.95
CA ARG A 279 15.98 -10.50 -22.99
C ARG A 279 15.78 -12.03 -22.93
N SER A 280 14.55 -12.48 -23.09
CA SER A 280 14.17 -13.91 -23.07
C SER A 280 14.60 -14.65 -21.79
N LYS A 281 14.74 -13.95 -20.66
CA LYS A 281 15.06 -14.55 -19.36
C LYS A 281 14.01 -14.17 -18.32
N VAL A 282 13.88 -15.02 -17.31
CA VAL A 282 13.07 -14.78 -16.12
C VAL A 282 13.98 -14.43 -14.97
N LYS A 283 13.67 -13.35 -14.26
CA LYS A 283 14.30 -13.01 -12.99
C LYS A 283 13.29 -13.09 -11.88
N THR A 284 13.54 -13.89 -10.85
CA THR A 284 12.61 -14.10 -9.73
C THR A 284 12.95 -13.22 -8.54
N ILE A 285 11.95 -12.52 -8.01
CA ILE A 285 11.96 -11.87 -6.71
C ILE A 285 10.99 -12.61 -5.80
N SER A 286 11.47 -13.08 -4.67
CA SER A 286 10.72 -13.92 -3.73
C SER A 286 10.52 -13.17 -2.42
N LEU A 287 9.26 -12.87 -2.07
CA LEU A 287 8.91 -12.05 -0.91
C LEU A 287 7.79 -12.70 -0.08
N GLU A 288 7.74 -12.32 1.19
CA GLU A 288 6.58 -12.50 2.05
C GLU A 288 5.72 -11.24 1.99
N TYR A 289 4.41 -11.38 1.77
CA TYR A 289 3.49 -10.25 1.83
C TYR A 289 3.27 -9.84 3.29
N ILE A 290 3.66 -8.60 3.60
CA ILE A 290 3.52 -7.96 4.92
C ILE A 290 2.87 -6.60 4.70
N ILE A 291 1.83 -6.28 5.46
CA ILE A 291 1.11 -5.01 5.32
C ILE A 291 1.97 -3.85 5.84
N ASP A 292 2.22 -2.85 4.99
CA ASP A 292 2.92 -1.62 5.36
C ASP A 292 1.95 -0.57 5.91
N LEU A 293 1.98 -0.33 7.21
CA LEU A 293 1.09 0.61 7.86
C LEU A 293 1.36 2.07 7.47
N HIS A 294 2.64 2.41 7.21
CA HIS A 294 3.03 3.75 6.78
C HIS A 294 2.68 4.06 5.31
N ALA A 295 2.19 3.09 4.54
CA ALA A 295 1.70 3.31 3.17
C ALA A 295 0.57 4.36 3.09
N LYS A 296 -0.18 4.54 4.18
CA LYS A 296 -1.21 5.59 4.33
C LYS A 296 -0.67 6.91 4.91
N GLY A 297 0.62 6.97 5.20
CA GLY A 297 1.31 8.10 5.83
C GLY A 297 1.86 7.79 7.22
N TYR A 298 2.88 8.55 7.61
CA TYR A 298 3.48 8.43 8.95
C TYR A 298 2.56 9.01 10.02
N ALA A 299 2.50 8.36 11.18
CA ALA A 299 1.70 8.80 12.33
C ALA A 299 2.19 8.17 13.64
N ASN A 300 1.76 8.71 14.78
CA ASN A 300 2.03 8.10 16.09
C ASN A 300 1.06 6.97 16.43
N CYS A 301 -0.04 6.84 15.71
CA CYS A 301 -0.98 5.73 15.86
C CYS A 301 -1.20 5.04 14.51
N TYR A 302 -1.08 3.73 14.51
CA TYR A 302 -1.45 2.88 13.39
C TYR A 302 -2.65 2.01 13.74
N MET A 303 -3.68 2.11 12.92
CA MET A 303 -4.85 1.22 13.00
C MET A 303 -4.57 -0.05 12.20
N VAL A 304 -4.84 -1.21 12.80
CA VAL A 304 -4.71 -2.51 12.17
C VAL A 304 -6.08 -3.15 11.93
N THR A 305 -6.13 -4.14 11.05
CA THR A 305 -7.38 -4.81 10.67
C THR A 305 -8.11 -5.41 11.87
N PRO A 306 -9.43 -5.19 11.98
CA PRO A 306 -10.23 -5.85 13.02
C PRO A 306 -10.16 -7.38 12.95
N ALA A 307 -10.19 -8.02 14.11
CA ALA A 307 -10.56 -9.42 14.33
C ALA A 307 -9.75 -10.52 13.62
N THR A 308 -8.73 -10.25 12.81
CA THR A 308 -7.97 -11.28 12.10
C THR A 308 -6.49 -11.30 12.47
N PHE A 309 -5.85 -12.47 12.34
CA PHE A 309 -4.40 -12.57 12.37
C PHE A 309 -3.82 -11.94 11.11
N CYS A 310 -2.92 -11.00 11.27
CA CYS A 310 -2.17 -10.37 10.18
C CYS A 310 -0.74 -10.05 10.63
N LYS A 311 0.14 -9.90 9.66
CA LYS A 311 1.52 -9.46 9.84
C LYS A 311 1.67 -8.05 9.27
N TYR A 312 2.20 -7.17 10.08
CA TYR A 312 2.34 -5.75 9.78
C TYR A 312 3.77 -5.30 9.91
N ARG A 313 4.10 -4.22 9.20
CA ARG A 313 5.33 -3.48 9.41
C ARG A 313 5.11 -1.99 9.23
N PHE A 314 5.99 -1.19 9.80
CA PHE A 314 6.08 0.24 9.54
C PHE A 314 7.55 0.70 9.63
N ASP A 315 7.88 1.75 8.88
CA ASP A 315 9.19 2.38 8.92
C ASP A 315 9.36 3.12 10.26
N ALA A 316 10.25 2.62 11.10
CA ALA A 316 10.55 3.17 12.41
C ALA A 316 11.80 4.07 12.41
N THR A 317 12.35 4.36 11.24
CA THR A 317 13.41 5.37 11.08
C THR A 317 12.86 6.78 11.01
N VAL A 318 11.53 6.95 10.86
CA VAL A 318 10.84 8.23 10.74
C VAL A 318 9.82 8.38 11.87
N ILE A 319 9.92 9.46 12.64
CA ILE A 319 9.05 9.74 13.79
C ILE A 319 7.82 10.57 13.43
N GLY A 320 6.79 10.42 14.25
CA GLY A 320 5.56 11.22 14.18
C GLY A 320 4.86 11.12 12.84
N ASN A 321 4.53 12.27 12.24
CA ASN A 321 3.91 12.37 10.93
C ASN A 321 4.91 12.45 9.75
N GLY A 322 6.20 12.27 10.02
CA GLY A 322 7.25 12.37 8.99
C GLY A 322 7.53 13.80 8.50
N SER A 323 6.86 14.81 9.07
CA SER A 323 7.02 16.20 8.63
C SER A 323 8.18 16.88 9.36
N ALA A 324 9.04 17.54 8.60
CA ALA A 324 10.15 18.32 9.13
C ALA A 324 9.72 19.62 9.84
N GLY A 325 8.42 19.94 9.88
CA GLY A 325 7.87 21.05 10.66
C GLY A 325 8.03 20.82 12.15
N LEU A 326 9.26 20.90 12.65
CA LEU A 326 9.59 20.73 14.07
C LEU A 326 9.12 21.97 14.83
N ILE A 327 8.54 21.71 15.99
CA ILE A 327 8.13 22.77 16.92
C ILE A 327 9.39 23.34 17.56
N SER A 328 9.47 24.65 17.68
CA SER A 328 10.54 25.32 18.44
C SER A 328 10.62 24.72 19.85
N GLY A 329 11.81 24.35 20.29
CA GLY A 329 12.01 23.59 21.54
C GLY A 329 11.78 22.09 21.42
N ALA A 330 11.63 21.55 20.21
CA ALA A 330 11.57 20.12 19.97
C ALA A 330 12.83 19.42 20.54
N HIS A 331 12.66 18.17 20.99
CA HIS A 331 13.76 17.38 21.51
C HIS A 331 14.75 16.91 20.42
N THR A 332 14.39 17.06 19.15
CA THR A 332 15.19 16.66 17.98
C THR A 332 15.05 17.67 16.84
N GLU A 333 16.11 17.84 16.09
CA GLU A 333 16.15 18.66 14.87
C GLU A 333 15.79 17.87 13.61
N SER A 334 15.67 16.53 13.73
CA SER A 334 15.39 15.63 12.62
C SER A 334 14.21 14.72 12.94
N VAL A 335 13.37 14.46 11.92
CA VAL A 335 12.35 13.41 11.98
C VAL A 335 12.96 12.02 11.78
N ASN A 336 14.21 11.93 11.32
CA ASN A 336 14.90 10.66 11.11
C ASN A 336 15.66 10.24 12.37
N ILE A 337 15.49 8.98 12.73
CA ILE A 337 16.17 8.31 13.84
C ILE A 337 16.84 7.03 13.35
N ALA A 338 17.81 6.52 14.13
CA ALA A 338 18.55 5.29 13.83
C ALA A 338 18.32 4.25 14.93
N PRO A 339 17.21 3.51 14.90
CA PRO A 339 16.92 2.50 15.91
C PRO A 339 17.86 1.29 15.77
N LYS A 340 18.20 0.68 16.93
CA LYS A 340 18.99 -0.55 17.01
C LYS A 340 18.16 -1.76 17.37
N SER A 341 17.05 -1.55 18.07
CA SER A 341 16.14 -2.62 18.48
C SER A 341 14.73 -2.08 18.68
N ALA A 342 13.76 -2.99 18.71
CA ALA A 342 12.36 -2.70 18.98
C ALA A 342 11.83 -3.59 20.11
N LYS A 343 10.88 -3.09 20.88
CA LYS A 343 10.17 -3.87 21.90
C LYS A 343 8.71 -3.48 22.05
N LEU A 344 7.90 -4.44 22.45
CA LEU A 344 6.57 -4.20 22.97
C LEU A 344 6.69 -3.66 24.39
N LEU A 345 6.25 -2.41 24.62
CA LEU A 345 6.26 -1.83 25.97
C LEU A 345 5.11 -2.38 26.82
N TYR A 346 3.91 -2.40 26.24
CA TYR A 346 2.72 -2.95 26.88
C TYR A 346 1.60 -3.17 25.88
N LYS A 347 0.61 -3.97 26.29
CA LYS A 347 -0.60 -4.30 25.52
C LYS A 347 -1.82 -4.32 26.42
N PHE A 348 -2.97 -3.98 25.85
CA PHE A 348 -4.27 -3.97 26.51
C PHE A 348 -5.32 -4.60 25.61
N GLY A 349 -6.07 -5.56 26.13
CA GLY A 349 -7.23 -6.13 25.46
C GLY A 349 -8.50 -5.26 25.63
N SER A 350 -9.56 -5.65 24.96
CA SER A 350 -10.84 -4.94 24.98
C SER A 350 -11.57 -4.96 26.33
N GLU A 351 -11.35 -5.96 27.14
CA GLU A 351 -12.10 -6.19 28.38
C GLU A 351 -11.26 -6.05 29.66
N SER A 352 -9.96 -6.16 29.56
CA SER A 352 -9.06 -5.96 30.68
C SER A 352 -7.86 -5.09 30.31
N VAL A 353 -7.36 -4.40 31.29
CA VAL A 353 -6.27 -3.43 31.12
C VAL A 353 -4.92 -4.09 30.93
N SER A 354 -4.77 -5.29 31.43
CA SER A 354 -3.53 -6.04 31.32
C SER A 354 -3.87 -7.45 30.85
N ASN A 355 -3.85 -7.63 29.54
CA ASN A 355 -4.07 -8.94 28.98
C ASN A 355 -2.76 -9.64 28.75
N THR A 356 -2.54 -10.72 29.53
CA THR A 356 -1.38 -11.61 29.36
C THR A 356 -1.63 -12.68 28.31
N ASN A 357 -2.89 -12.83 27.86
CA ASN A 357 -3.23 -13.81 26.84
C ASN A 357 -2.97 -13.25 25.45
N ASP A 358 -2.08 -13.87 24.69
CA ASP A 358 -1.74 -13.48 23.33
C ASP A 358 -2.91 -13.55 22.34
N ASP A 359 -3.89 -14.42 22.60
CA ASP A 359 -5.06 -14.60 21.73
C ASP A 359 -6.02 -13.39 21.76
N GLN A 360 -5.92 -12.53 22.78
CA GLN A 360 -6.76 -11.35 22.95
C GLN A 360 -5.96 -10.03 22.83
N ALA A 361 -4.69 -10.08 22.50
CA ALA A 361 -3.85 -8.89 22.43
C ALA A 361 -3.87 -8.27 21.04
N ALA A 362 -3.77 -6.93 20.96
CA ALA A 362 -3.58 -6.23 19.67
C ALA A 362 -2.29 -6.66 18.99
N VAL A 363 -1.23 -6.92 19.76
CA VAL A 363 0.07 -7.40 19.28
C VAL A 363 0.44 -8.68 19.99
N LYS A 364 0.82 -9.68 19.24
CA LYS A 364 1.24 -10.98 19.78
C LYS A 364 2.69 -10.92 20.26
N THR A 365 2.97 -11.49 21.44
CA THR A 365 4.33 -11.62 22.00
C THR A 365 4.88 -13.01 21.66
N PRO A 366 6.14 -13.18 21.26
CA PRO A 366 7.26 -12.22 21.14
C PRO A 366 7.47 -11.65 19.73
N SER A 367 6.44 -11.33 18.98
CA SER A 367 6.51 -11.06 17.55
C SER A 367 7.05 -9.69 17.13
N VAL A 368 7.47 -8.81 18.07
CA VAL A 368 7.99 -7.49 17.70
C VAL A 368 9.47 -7.57 17.38
N LEU A 369 9.83 -7.26 16.14
CA LEU A 369 11.19 -7.30 15.62
C LEU A 369 11.51 -5.97 14.91
N LEU A 370 12.80 -5.61 14.87
CA LEU A 370 13.32 -4.57 14.00
C LEU A 370 14.09 -5.26 12.86
N ASP A 371 13.72 -4.99 11.61
CA ASP A 371 14.43 -5.54 10.47
C ASP A 371 15.67 -4.71 10.11
N SER A 372 16.48 -5.22 9.18
CA SER A 372 17.72 -4.56 8.75
C SER A 372 17.51 -3.23 8.02
N LYS A 373 16.27 -2.92 7.61
CA LYS A 373 15.89 -1.63 7.00
C LYS A 373 15.34 -0.63 8.02
N GLY A 374 15.36 -0.97 9.32
CA GLY A 374 14.82 -0.12 10.38
C GLY A 374 13.29 -0.13 10.46
N ARG A 375 12.62 -1.15 9.91
CA ARG A 375 11.18 -1.31 10.00
C ARG A 375 10.83 -2.21 11.19
N VAL A 376 9.85 -1.78 11.97
CA VAL A 376 9.25 -2.64 12.99
C VAL A 376 8.29 -3.61 12.32
N VAL A 377 8.49 -4.91 12.58
CA VAL A 377 7.63 -6.00 12.09
C VAL A 377 6.94 -6.65 13.30
N PHE A 378 5.64 -6.88 13.21
CA PHE A 378 4.86 -7.52 14.27
C PHE A 378 3.65 -8.27 13.73
N THR A 379 3.09 -9.17 14.54
CA THR A 379 1.84 -9.90 14.25
C THR A 379 0.75 -9.52 15.24
N THR A 380 -0.49 -9.57 14.77
CA THR A 380 -1.68 -9.44 15.63
C THR A 380 -2.23 -10.80 16.00
N SER A 381 -3.07 -10.87 17.03
CA SER A 381 -3.78 -12.10 17.41
C SER A 381 -4.94 -12.39 16.46
N ALA A 382 -5.30 -13.65 16.34
CA ALA A 382 -6.54 -14.10 15.70
C ALA A 382 -7.70 -14.11 16.71
N GLY A 383 -8.94 -13.98 16.22
CA GLY A 383 -10.16 -14.17 16.97
C GLY A 383 -10.97 -12.91 17.28
N ASP A 384 -12.25 -13.11 17.51
CA ASP A 384 -13.27 -12.07 17.67
C ASP A 384 -13.08 -11.16 18.90
N ASN A 385 -12.30 -11.62 19.89
CA ASN A 385 -11.97 -10.85 21.10
C ASN A 385 -10.58 -10.17 21.02
N GLY A 386 -9.93 -10.23 19.86
CA GLY A 386 -8.58 -9.70 19.66
C GLY A 386 -8.48 -8.18 19.52
N ALA A 387 -9.55 -7.43 19.81
CA ALA A 387 -9.49 -5.97 19.85
C ALA A 387 -8.66 -5.49 21.03
N GLY A 388 -7.92 -4.39 20.85
CA GLY A 388 -7.09 -3.84 21.91
C GLY A 388 -6.11 -2.81 21.43
N ASN A 389 -5.16 -2.53 22.28
CA ASN A 389 -4.14 -1.51 22.07
C ASN A 389 -2.78 -2.05 22.48
N ALA A 390 -1.73 -1.60 21.81
CA ALA A 390 -0.36 -1.90 22.18
C ALA A 390 0.54 -0.69 21.94
N ILE A 391 1.63 -0.61 22.68
CA ILE A 391 2.65 0.41 22.43
C ILE A 391 3.96 -0.30 22.12
N ILE A 392 4.49 -0.01 20.93
CA ILE A 392 5.78 -0.49 20.47
C ILE A 392 6.75 0.67 20.51
N ALA A 393 7.93 0.44 21.06
CA ALA A 393 9.02 1.40 21.08
C ALA A 393 10.24 0.89 20.34
N VAL A 394 11.06 1.82 19.86
CA VAL A 394 12.40 1.55 19.35
C VAL A 394 13.44 2.23 20.21
N CYS A 395 14.61 1.62 20.30
CA CYS A 395 15.66 1.99 21.22
C CYS A 395 16.99 2.24 20.51
N SER A 396 17.86 3.05 21.15
CA SER A 396 19.20 3.39 20.64
C SER A 396 20.24 2.28 20.84
N GLY A 397 19.96 1.29 21.70
CA GLY A 397 20.84 0.15 22.01
C GLY A 397 20.22 -1.18 21.60
N GLU A 398 21.07 -2.21 21.47
CA GLU A 398 20.62 -3.58 21.25
C GLU A 398 19.79 -4.08 22.45
N GLU A 399 18.82 -4.97 22.18
CA GLU A 399 17.90 -5.51 23.20
C GLU A 399 17.18 -4.42 24.03
N CYS A 400 17.06 -3.22 23.48
CA CYS A 400 16.55 -2.03 24.17
C CYS A 400 17.29 -1.67 25.48
N ALA A 401 18.59 -1.92 25.54
CA ALA A 401 19.44 -1.50 26.66
C ALA A 401 19.69 0.02 26.71
N GLY A 402 19.46 0.73 25.60
CA GLY A 402 19.61 2.19 25.50
C GLY A 402 18.31 2.96 25.71
N ASP A 403 18.36 4.26 25.41
CA ASP A 403 17.20 5.14 25.49
C ASP A 403 16.11 4.76 24.46
N ILE A 404 14.85 4.92 24.84
CA ILE A 404 13.74 4.91 23.89
C ILE A 404 13.86 6.15 23.00
N LEU A 405 13.96 5.92 21.68
CA LEU A 405 14.03 6.97 20.68
C LEU A 405 12.64 7.47 20.28
N TRP A 406 11.69 6.55 20.18
CA TRP A 406 10.29 6.84 19.88
C TRP A 406 9.40 5.65 20.23
N SER A 407 8.07 5.91 20.29
CA SER A 407 7.04 4.89 20.51
C SER A 407 5.81 5.18 19.66
N TRP A 408 5.12 4.12 19.26
CA TRP A 408 3.90 4.15 18.45
C TRP A 408 2.77 3.40 19.14
N HIS A 409 1.57 3.93 19.00
CA HIS A 409 0.34 3.31 19.42
C HIS A 409 -0.19 2.41 18.30
N ILE A 410 -0.33 1.12 18.55
CA ILE A 410 -1.00 0.17 17.66
C ILE A 410 -2.42 -0.04 18.17
N TRP A 411 -3.39 0.32 17.35
CA TRP A 411 -4.80 0.25 17.69
C TRP A 411 -5.51 -0.78 16.82
N LYS A 412 -6.02 -1.84 17.47
CA LYS A 412 -6.83 -2.89 16.86
C LYS A 412 -8.28 -2.74 17.32
N PRO A 413 -9.15 -2.04 16.59
CA PRO A 413 -10.57 -2.01 16.89
C PRO A 413 -11.22 -3.36 16.57
N LEU A 414 -12.40 -3.64 17.10
CA LEU A 414 -13.15 -4.85 16.75
C LEU A 414 -13.83 -4.74 15.38
N ASP A 415 -14.25 -3.54 15.04
CA ASP A 415 -14.94 -3.19 13.80
C ASP A 415 -14.29 -1.95 13.15
N VAL A 416 -14.56 -1.75 11.88
CA VAL A 416 -14.00 -0.62 11.13
C VAL A 416 -14.36 0.71 11.78
N VAL A 417 -13.36 1.56 11.97
CA VAL A 417 -13.54 2.94 12.41
C VAL A 417 -14.03 3.77 11.24
N ALA A 418 -15.19 4.40 11.39
CA ALA A 418 -15.82 5.18 10.34
C ALA A 418 -15.69 6.69 10.57
N ASP A 419 -15.78 7.43 9.47
CA ASP A 419 -15.95 8.88 9.51
C ASP A 419 -17.38 9.24 9.94
N GLN A 420 -17.50 10.20 10.84
CA GLN A 420 -18.75 10.75 11.31
C GLN A 420 -18.78 12.26 11.13
N ALA A 421 -19.73 12.78 10.37
CA ALA A 421 -19.93 14.21 10.23
C ALA A 421 -20.49 14.79 11.56
N TYR A 422 -19.83 15.81 12.09
CA TYR A 422 -20.27 16.58 13.26
C TYR A 422 -20.90 17.91 12.85
N SER A 423 -20.53 18.40 11.69
CA SER A 423 -21.13 19.53 11.01
C SER A 423 -20.72 19.52 9.53
N THR A 424 -21.14 20.50 8.75
CA THR A 424 -20.66 20.70 7.37
C THR A 424 -19.15 20.93 7.27
N SER A 425 -18.53 21.38 8.37
CA SER A 425 -17.10 21.72 8.42
C SER A 425 -16.24 20.68 9.13
N TYR A 426 -16.81 19.84 9.98
CA TYR A 426 -16.05 18.92 10.83
C TYR A 426 -16.51 17.48 10.66
N THR A 427 -15.57 16.62 10.32
CA THR A 427 -15.73 15.16 10.28
C THR A 427 -14.75 14.55 11.28
N LEU A 428 -15.23 13.76 12.21
CA LEU A 428 -14.43 13.10 13.22
C LEU A 428 -14.58 11.57 13.10
N MET A 429 -13.70 10.82 13.74
CA MET A 429 -13.92 9.39 13.93
C MET A 429 -15.18 9.12 14.73
N ASP A 430 -15.85 8.00 14.49
CA ASP A 430 -17.07 7.58 15.17
C ASP A 430 -16.86 7.19 16.64
N ARG A 431 -15.61 7.12 17.10
CA ARG A 431 -15.18 6.74 18.46
C ARG A 431 -13.90 7.45 18.89
N ASN A 432 -13.60 7.38 20.20
CA ASN A 432 -12.35 7.92 20.74
C ASN A 432 -11.16 7.09 20.30
N LEU A 433 -9.99 7.73 20.17
CA LEU A 433 -8.73 7.09 19.83
C LEU A 433 -8.42 5.96 20.84
N GLY A 434 -8.14 4.77 20.33
CA GLY A 434 -7.89 3.57 21.14
C GLY A 434 -9.15 2.85 21.62
N SER A 435 -10.36 3.32 21.28
CA SER A 435 -11.60 2.62 21.66
C SER A 435 -11.77 1.35 20.82
N CYS A 436 -11.98 0.22 21.51
CA CYS A 436 -12.17 -1.07 20.85
C CYS A 436 -13.53 -1.20 20.17
N TYR A 437 -14.55 -0.57 20.72
CA TYR A 437 -15.94 -0.66 20.26
C TYR A 437 -16.53 0.73 20.00
N LYS A 438 -17.44 0.81 19.05
CA LYS A 438 -18.23 2.00 18.79
C LYS A 438 -19.30 2.21 19.86
N THR A 439 -19.96 1.12 20.27
CA THR A 439 -21.10 1.13 21.20
C THR A 439 -20.82 0.28 22.44
N ASN A 440 -21.42 0.64 23.57
CA ASN A 440 -21.28 -0.10 24.84
C ASN A 440 -22.19 -1.33 24.91
N THR A 441 -22.08 -2.23 23.94
CA THR A 441 -22.91 -3.44 23.86
C THR A 441 -22.61 -4.46 24.96
N ARG A 442 -21.46 -4.35 25.64
CA ARG A 442 -21.00 -5.31 26.65
C ARG A 442 -21.05 -4.77 28.08
N ASN A 443 -21.74 -3.66 28.33
CA ASN A 443 -21.78 -2.98 29.64
C ASN A 443 -20.39 -2.69 30.24
N ASN A 444 -19.37 -2.61 29.40
CA ASN A 444 -17.98 -2.35 29.78
C ASN A 444 -17.55 -0.96 29.29
N ALA A 445 -17.67 0.04 30.14
CA ALA A 445 -17.30 1.41 29.80
C ALA A 445 -15.83 1.57 29.36
N ASN A 446 -14.94 0.64 29.72
CA ASN A 446 -13.55 0.70 29.28
C ASN A 446 -13.38 0.37 27.81
N SER A 447 -14.19 -0.52 27.25
CA SER A 447 -14.10 -0.93 25.86
C SER A 447 -14.47 0.20 24.90
N VAL A 448 -15.25 1.20 25.34
CA VAL A 448 -15.66 2.38 24.57
C VAL A 448 -14.95 3.66 24.99
N SER A 449 -14.23 3.68 26.11
CA SER A 449 -13.53 4.87 26.61
C SER A 449 -12.40 5.31 25.68
N GLY A 450 -11.69 4.34 25.10
CA GLY A 450 -10.44 4.60 24.41
C GLY A 450 -9.28 4.92 25.35
N ALA A 451 -8.26 5.56 24.80
CA ALA A 451 -7.07 5.97 25.51
C ALA A 451 -7.21 7.39 26.07
N TYR A 452 -6.51 7.66 27.17
CA TYR A 452 -6.36 9.00 27.74
C TYR A 452 -4.99 9.56 27.40
N TYR A 453 -4.91 10.87 27.17
CA TYR A 453 -3.70 11.59 26.83
C TYR A 453 -3.53 12.81 27.73
N GLN A 454 -2.31 13.12 28.12
CA GLN A 454 -1.98 14.47 28.59
C GLN A 454 -1.87 15.39 27.38
N TRP A 455 -2.38 16.63 27.48
CA TRP A 455 -2.43 17.52 26.31
C TRP A 455 -1.03 17.75 25.72
N GLY A 456 -0.89 17.55 24.40
CA GLY A 456 0.37 17.71 23.70
C GLY A 456 1.25 16.45 23.65
N ARG A 457 0.88 15.37 24.36
CA ARG A 457 1.63 14.09 24.32
C ARG A 457 1.08 13.12 23.30
N LYS A 458 1.99 12.38 22.65
CA LYS A 458 1.66 11.34 21.67
C LYS A 458 1.33 9.98 22.31
N ASP A 459 1.73 9.75 23.55
CA ASP A 459 1.64 8.45 24.22
C ASP A 459 0.35 8.30 25.01
N PRO A 460 -0.40 7.19 24.82
CA PRO A 460 -1.66 6.94 25.50
C PRO A 460 -1.50 6.35 26.89
N TYR A 461 -2.53 6.57 27.72
CA TYR A 461 -2.70 5.95 29.03
C TYR A 461 -4.01 5.18 29.05
N PHE A 462 -4.00 3.99 29.62
CA PHE A 462 -5.20 3.17 29.82
C PHE A 462 -5.44 2.96 31.32
N THR A 463 -6.71 2.83 31.69
CA THR A 463 -7.10 2.64 33.08
C THR A 463 -7.74 1.28 33.30
N ASN A 464 -7.56 0.68 34.50
CA ASN A 464 -8.18 -0.59 34.86
C ASN A 464 -9.65 -0.41 35.26
N ALA A 465 -10.50 -1.34 34.82
CA ALA A 465 -11.93 -1.35 35.16
C ALA A 465 -12.19 -1.63 36.62
N SER A 466 -11.41 -2.47 37.26
CA SER A 466 -11.70 -3.05 38.58
C SER A 466 -11.16 -2.26 39.74
N ASN A 467 -10.13 -1.43 39.56
CA ASN A 467 -9.49 -0.68 40.65
C ASN A 467 -9.68 0.83 40.47
N GLY A 468 -10.79 1.34 40.91
CA GLY A 468 -11.35 2.67 40.69
C GLY A 468 -10.45 3.90 40.77
N ASN A 469 -9.18 3.86 41.17
CA ASN A 469 -8.44 5.09 41.50
C ASN A 469 -6.97 5.16 41.08
N ALA A 470 -6.41 4.20 40.35
CA ALA A 470 -5.02 4.25 39.94
C ALA A 470 -4.84 3.90 38.46
N LEU A 471 -3.86 4.54 37.83
CA LEU A 471 -3.28 4.01 36.60
C LEU A 471 -2.75 2.61 36.89
N SER A 472 -3.11 1.65 36.07
CA SER A 472 -2.64 0.28 36.25
C SER A 472 -1.19 0.13 35.80
N THR A 473 -0.49 -0.85 36.34
CA THR A 473 0.77 -1.31 35.72
C THR A 473 0.55 -1.58 34.23
N PRO A 474 1.44 -1.16 33.32
CA PRO A 474 2.83 -0.80 33.59
C PRO A 474 3.11 0.70 33.74
N TYR A 475 2.11 1.52 34.02
CA TYR A 475 2.32 2.97 34.12
C TYR A 475 2.95 3.38 35.44
N ASN A 476 3.87 4.34 35.32
CA ASN A 476 4.44 5.06 36.47
C ASN A 476 3.76 6.41 36.62
N VAL A 477 3.62 6.88 37.84
CA VAL A 477 3.17 8.24 38.13
C VAL A 477 4.37 9.03 38.61
N GLY A 478 4.85 9.95 37.77
CA GLY A 478 5.93 10.86 38.07
C GLY A 478 5.43 12.24 38.49
N ARG A 479 6.30 13.07 39.05
CA ARG A 479 6.02 14.49 39.30
C ARG A 479 6.17 15.27 37.99
N ASN A 480 5.39 16.34 37.76
CA ASN A 480 5.59 17.19 36.59
C ASN A 480 6.98 17.85 36.62
N THR A 481 7.53 18.17 37.78
CA THR A 481 8.89 18.70 37.95
C THR A 481 9.99 17.75 37.47
N SER A 482 9.72 16.44 37.39
CA SER A 482 10.67 15.45 36.84
C SER A 482 10.62 15.33 35.32
N CYS A 483 9.63 15.94 34.65
CA CYS A 483 9.59 16.05 33.21
C CYS A 483 10.27 17.33 32.75
N GLY A 484 11.58 17.36 32.75
CA GLY A 484 12.36 18.57 32.44
C GLY A 484 12.33 18.98 30.98
N SER A 485 11.89 18.11 30.05
CA SER A 485 11.82 18.39 28.62
C SER A 485 10.91 17.40 27.88
N ILE A 486 10.53 17.73 26.65
CA ILE A 486 9.82 16.82 25.74
C ILE A 486 10.62 15.51 25.55
N GLY A 487 11.94 15.61 25.40
CA GLY A 487 12.82 14.43 25.27
C GLY A 487 12.74 13.47 26.45
N VAL A 488 12.56 13.97 27.68
CA VAL A 488 12.31 13.13 28.85
C VAL A 488 10.99 12.38 28.70
N SER A 489 9.93 13.04 28.27
CA SER A 489 8.62 12.40 28.07
C SER A 489 8.65 11.29 27.01
N ILE A 490 9.51 11.43 25.99
CA ILE A 490 9.70 10.43 24.92
C ILE A 490 10.48 9.22 25.42
N ARG A 491 11.55 9.45 26.21
CA ARG A 491 12.32 8.36 26.82
C ARG A 491 11.51 7.55 27.84
N PHE A 492 10.51 8.19 28.47
CA PHE A 492 9.64 7.57 29.48
C PHE A 492 8.16 7.63 29.08
N PRO A 493 7.75 6.98 27.97
CA PRO A 493 6.38 7.08 27.44
C PRO A 493 5.33 6.52 28.41
N GLN A 494 5.72 5.65 29.34
CA GLN A 494 4.84 5.05 30.35
C GLN A 494 4.64 5.92 31.60
N THR A 495 5.31 7.08 31.70
CA THR A 495 5.19 7.94 32.87
C THR A 495 4.08 8.98 32.69
N PHE A 496 3.07 8.93 33.54
CA PHE A 496 2.07 9.97 33.69
C PHE A 496 2.60 11.05 34.65
N TYR A 497 2.76 12.27 34.17
CA TYR A 497 3.32 13.36 34.96
C TYR A 497 2.22 14.12 35.67
N LYS A 498 2.03 13.85 36.98
CA LYS A 498 1.02 14.51 37.82
C LYS A 498 1.48 15.90 38.27
N TYR A 499 0.52 16.75 38.51
CA TYR A 499 0.74 18.00 39.24
C TYR A 499 1.16 17.71 40.71
N GLU A 500 2.13 18.43 41.20
CA GLU A 500 2.52 18.39 42.60
C GLU A 500 2.45 19.80 43.19
N MET A 501 1.56 19.99 44.19
CA MET A 501 1.57 21.19 45.01
C MET A 501 2.86 21.19 45.85
N ASN A 502 3.61 22.28 45.78
CA ASN A 502 4.76 22.47 46.67
C ASN A 502 4.31 22.43 48.13
N THR A 503 4.81 21.45 48.83
CA THR A 503 5.03 21.61 50.28
C THR A 503 6.41 22.24 50.40
N GLU A 504 6.49 23.39 50.95
CA GLU A 504 7.52 24.34 51.40
C GLU A 504 9.03 24.01 51.30
N SER A 505 9.45 22.90 50.69
CA SER A 505 10.85 22.43 50.80
C SER A 505 11.80 22.77 49.65
N TYR A 506 11.33 23.34 48.53
CA TYR A 506 12.17 23.60 47.34
C TYR A 506 12.01 24.97 46.71
N GLY A 507 11.75 26.04 47.42
CA GLY A 507 12.03 27.43 47.01
C GLY A 507 11.47 27.95 45.65
N THR A 508 10.77 27.16 44.87
CA THR A 508 10.16 27.53 43.63
C THR A 508 8.70 27.09 43.59
N THR A 509 7.79 28.05 43.62
CA THR A 509 6.37 27.86 43.46
C THR A 509 6.07 27.48 42.01
N HIS A 510 6.11 26.18 41.68
CA HIS A 510 5.51 25.71 40.43
C HIS A 510 4.00 25.68 40.61
N THR A 511 3.35 26.79 40.26
CA THR A 511 1.88 26.91 40.23
C THR A 511 1.28 26.28 38.96
N ASP A 512 2.12 25.80 38.07
CA ASP A 512 1.72 25.38 36.75
C ASP A 512 1.23 23.95 36.73
N LYS A 513 -0.01 23.79 36.35
CA LYS A 513 -0.66 22.50 36.12
C LYS A 513 -0.32 21.89 34.75
N ASP A 514 0.85 22.24 34.18
CA ASP A 514 1.39 21.65 32.97
C ASP A 514 2.32 20.48 33.31
N TRP A 515 2.27 19.40 32.50
CA TRP A 515 3.19 18.28 32.63
C TRP A 515 4.61 18.65 32.15
N LEU A 516 4.76 19.75 31.39
CA LEU A 516 6.00 20.27 30.84
C LEU A 516 6.28 21.70 31.39
N PRO A 517 6.54 21.85 32.70
CA PRO A 517 6.61 23.16 33.31
C PRO A 517 7.86 23.95 32.92
N ASN A 518 8.94 23.29 32.48
CA ASN A 518 10.24 23.91 32.24
C ASN A 518 10.47 24.36 30.77
N ASP A 519 9.63 23.93 29.83
CA ASP A 519 9.74 24.27 28.39
C ASP A 519 8.81 25.42 27.96
N GLY A 520 8.40 26.28 28.90
CA GLY A 520 7.65 27.49 28.60
C GLY A 520 6.24 27.26 28.05
N HIS A 521 5.57 26.19 28.46
CA HIS A 521 4.21 25.85 28.04
C HIS A 521 4.06 25.76 26.52
N ASN A 522 4.73 24.81 25.89
CA ASN A 522 4.74 24.67 24.45
C ASN A 522 3.32 24.49 23.87
N ASN A 523 2.75 25.61 23.38
CA ASN A 523 1.40 25.69 22.82
C ASN A 523 1.26 25.06 21.43
N GLY A 524 2.37 24.70 20.81
CA GLY A 524 2.41 24.14 19.45
C GLY A 524 2.47 22.61 19.38
N LEU A 525 2.41 21.89 20.52
CA LEU A 525 2.50 20.43 20.52
C LEU A 525 1.36 19.77 19.71
N TRP A 526 0.15 20.28 19.84
CA TRP A 526 -1.00 19.95 18.98
C TRP A 526 -1.52 21.22 18.31
N ALA A 527 -1.68 21.19 17.00
CA ALA A 527 -2.04 22.37 16.23
C ALA A 527 -2.97 22.05 15.04
N ALA A 528 -3.45 23.09 14.36
CA ALA A 528 -4.30 22.95 13.18
C ALA A 528 -3.58 22.22 12.03
N VAL A 529 -2.26 22.40 11.91
CA VAL A 529 -1.41 21.54 11.08
C VAL A 529 -0.92 20.40 11.96
N LYS A 530 -1.11 19.16 11.51
CA LYS A 530 -0.70 17.97 12.28
C LYS A 530 0.79 18.01 12.59
N THR A 531 1.12 17.92 13.87
CA THR A 531 2.51 17.96 14.36
C THR A 531 3.08 16.55 14.54
N ILE A 532 4.38 16.43 14.78
CA ILE A 532 5.04 15.15 15.10
C ILE A 532 4.56 14.56 16.44
N TYR A 533 3.93 15.35 17.31
CA TYR A 533 3.40 14.90 18.61
C TYR A 533 1.90 14.58 18.60
N ASP A 534 1.22 14.83 17.48
CA ASP A 534 -0.21 14.52 17.36
C ASP A 534 -0.45 13.01 17.43
N PRO A 535 -1.31 12.50 18.33
CA PRO A 535 -1.48 11.07 18.57
C PRO A 535 -2.36 10.37 17.52
N CYS A 536 -3.07 11.12 16.66
CA CYS A 536 -4.04 10.55 15.73
C CYS A 536 -3.38 9.79 14.56
N PRO A 537 -4.07 8.84 13.94
CA PRO A 537 -3.62 8.18 12.72
C PRO A 537 -3.38 9.13 11.54
N ALA A 538 -2.73 8.65 10.49
CA ALA A 538 -2.56 9.38 9.24
C ALA A 538 -3.92 9.82 8.66
N GLY A 539 -3.97 11.02 8.09
CA GLY A 539 -5.21 11.64 7.60
C GLY A 539 -6.11 12.24 8.67
N TYR A 540 -5.73 12.11 9.95
CA TYR A 540 -6.46 12.68 11.08
C TYR A 540 -5.54 13.45 12.02
N ARG A 541 -6.10 14.34 12.82
CA ARG A 541 -5.44 15.11 13.87
C ARG A 541 -6.38 15.29 15.08
N VAL A 542 -5.85 15.78 16.18
CA VAL A 542 -6.67 16.18 17.33
C VAL A 542 -7.69 17.25 16.90
N ALA A 543 -8.91 17.15 17.40
CA ALA A 543 -10.03 17.98 16.97
C ALA A 543 -9.86 19.47 17.29
N ASP A 544 -10.42 20.32 16.43
CA ASP A 544 -10.57 21.75 16.70
C ASP A 544 -11.49 22.01 17.87
N VAL A 545 -11.30 23.17 18.53
CA VAL A 545 -12.20 23.63 19.61
C VAL A 545 -13.64 23.73 19.11
N ASP A 546 -13.83 24.23 17.89
CA ASP A 546 -15.13 24.46 17.29
C ASP A 546 -15.79 23.19 16.72
N ALA A 547 -15.06 22.07 16.67
CA ALA A 547 -15.64 20.80 16.18
C ALA A 547 -16.84 20.31 17.01
N PHE A 548 -16.89 20.71 18.27
CA PHE A 548 -17.94 20.36 19.22
C PHE A 548 -18.90 21.51 19.53
N LYS A 549 -18.73 22.66 18.86
CA LYS A 549 -19.56 23.84 19.08
C LYS A 549 -20.98 23.60 18.57
N ASN A 550 -21.96 24.04 19.33
CA ASN A 550 -23.41 23.94 19.01
C ASN A 550 -23.95 22.49 18.95
N LEU A 551 -23.23 21.53 19.49
CA LEU A 551 -23.81 20.21 19.70
C LEU A 551 -24.82 20.30 20.86
N THR A 552 -26.07 19.94 20.59
CA THR A 552 -27.12 19.81 21.64
C THR A 552 -27.17 18.36 22.10
N SER A 553 -26.97 18.12 23.40
CA SER A 553 -27.16 16.79 23.96
C SER A 553 -28.65 16.52 24.15
N THR A 554 -29.14 15.44 23.57
CA THR A 554 -30.43 14.88 23.96
C THR A 554 -30.16 13.73 24.92
N THR A 555 -30.42 13.94 26.21
CA THR A 555 -30.52 12.84 27.15
C THR A 555 -31.84 12.11 26.89
N SER A 556 -31.84 11.23 25.88
CA SER A 556 -32.99 10.38 25.64
C SER A 556 -33.02 9.24 26.66
N ALA A 557 -34.18 8.92 27.16
CA ALA A 557 -34.42 7.73 28.00
C ALA A 557 -34.06 6.41 27.25
N THR A 558 -33.83 6.50 25.95
CA THR A 558 -33.39 5.41 25.05
C THR A 558 -31.92 5.50 24.69
N GLY A 559 -31.14 6.44 25.25
CA GLY A 559 -29.70 6.59 25.01
C GLY A 559 -28.87 5.43 25.59
N PRO A 560 -27.59 5.35 25.21
CA PRO A 560 -26.73 4.28 25.68
C PRO A 560 -26.57 4.28 27.19
N THR A 561 -26.53 3.10 27.80
CA THR A 561 -26.27 2.95 29.23
C THR A 561 -24.92 3.63 29.56
N ASN A 562 -24.92 4.56 30.50
CA ASN A 562 -23.75 5.36 30.89
C ASN A 562 -23.19 6.28 29.77
N GLY A 563 -24.06 6.82 28.93
CA GLY A 563 -23.72 7.74 27.86
C GLY A 563 -24.84 8.72 27.53
N PHE A 564 -24.65 9.44 26.46
CA PHE A 564 -25.62 10.36 25.87
C PHE A 564 -25.47 10.36 24.35
N THR A 565 -26.50 10.84 23.67
CA THR A 565 -26.53 10.92 22.22
C THR A 565 -26.61 12.39 21.80
N TYR A 566 -25.80 12.78 20.81
CA TYR A 566 -25.97 14.04 20.09
C TYR A 566 -26.94 13.83 18.94
N ASP A 567 -27.90 14.71 18.83
CA ASP A 567 -28.75 14.80 17.65
C ASP A 567 -28.02 15.58 16.55
N LEU A 568 -27.63 14.89 15.50
CA LEU A 568 -27.03 15.46 14.30
C LEU A 568 -27.98 15.47 13.11
N SER A 569 -29.25 15.18 13.31
CA SER A 569 -30.24 15.10 12.24
C SER A 569 -30.31 16.38 11.38
N SER A 570 -30.05 17.54 11.99
CA SER A 570 -29.96 18.82 11.29
C SER A 570 -28.73 19.00 10.38
N PHE A 571 -27.68 18.17 10.52
CA PHE A 571 -26.43 18.32 9.78
C PHE A 571 -26.13 17.16 8.82
N SER A 572 -26.54 15.95 9.13
CA SER A 572 -26.12 14.77 8.36
C SER A 572 -27.24 13.80 8.00
N GLY A 573 -28.48 14.02 8.48
CA GLY A 573 -29.57 13.06 8.34
C GLY A 573 -29.33 11.75 9.11
N VAL A 574 -28.30 11.69 9.96
CA VAL A 574 -27.92 10.53 10.76
C VAL A 574 -28.44 10.72 12.18
N ALA A 575 -29.19 9.76 12.68
CA ALA A 575 -29.63 9.75 14.08
C ALA A 575 -28.42 9.57 15.01
N GLY A 576 -28.13 10.61 15.76
CA GLY A 576 -27.30 10.67 16.95
C GLY A 576 -25.91 10.02 16.96
N ILE A 577 -24.93 10.73 17.49
CA ILE A 577 -23.61 10.18 17.83
C ILE A 577 -23.61 9.82 19.32
N GLU A 578 -23.28 8.57 19.61
CA GLU A 578 -23.16 8.12 21.00
C GLU A 578 -21.84 8.57 21.60
N HIS A 579 -21.94 9.16 22.80
CA HIS A 579 -20.83 9.45 23.68
C HIS A 579 -21.09 8.82 25.05
N TYR A 580 -19.99 8.37 25.68
CA TYR A 580 -20.07 7.70 26.98
C TYR A 580 -19.39 8.54 28.05
N TRP A 581 -19.88 8.46 29.30
CA TRP A 581 -19.22 9.08 30.45
C TRP A 581 -18.07 8.21 30.92
N TYR A 582 -16.94 8.29 30.18
CA TYR A 582 -15.75 7.47 30.41
C TYR A 582 -14.84 8.02 31.54
N GLY A 583 -15.13 9.22 32.05
CA GLY A 583 -14.31 9.88 33.07
C GLY A 583 -13.03 10.51 32.48
N TYR A 584 -12.10 10.77 33.34
CA TYR A 584 -10.81 11.37 33.06
C TYR A 584 -9.77 10.95 34.10
N ILE A 585 -8.49 11.21 33.85
CA ILE A 585 -7.43 11.08 34.84
C ILE A 585 -7.18 12.49 35.38
N THR A 586 -7.32 12.67 36.69
CA THR A 586 -7.09 13.98 37.34
C THR A 586 -5.64 14.40 37.19
N GLU A 587 -5.37 15.68 37.45
CA GLU A 587 -4.01 16.24 37.50
C GLU A 587 -3.11 15.56 38.54
N TYR A 588 -3.68 14.76 39.44
CA TYR A 588 -2.96 13.97 40.45
C TYR A 588 -2.73 12.52 40.05
N GLY A 589 -3.06 12.13 38.81
CA GLY A 589 -2.90 10.78 38.30
C GLY A 589 -3.94 9.77 38.80
N LYS A 590 -5.11 10.24 39.27
CA LYS A 590 -6.21 9.40 39.72
C LYS A 590 -7.36 9.45 38.75
N ARG A 591 -8.01 8.33 38.47
CA ARG A 591 -9.23 8.30 37.67
C ARG A 591 -10.41 8.92 38.42
N SER A 592 -11.22 9.72 37.76
CA SER A 592 -12.44 10.35 38.29
C SER A 592 -13.53 10.42 37.24
N GLY A 593 -14.75 10.71 37.67
CA GLY A 593 -15.86 11.02 36.79
C GLY A 593 -16.42 9.88 35.96
N ARG A 594 -16.07 8.62 36.24
CA ARG A 594 -16.64 7.47 35.51
C ARG A 594 -18.16 7.42 35.70
N ASN A 595 -18.90 7.25 34.60
CA ASN A 595 -20.36 7.24 34.53
C ASN A 595 -21.02 8.59 34.85
N THR A 596 -20.23 9.66 35.04
CA THR A 596 -20.78 11.00 35.35
C THR A 596 -20.16 12.09 34.46
N ASP A 597 -18.91 11.93 34.02
CA ASP A 597 -18.16 12.96 33.31
C ASP A 597 -17.48 12.38 32.08
N ALA A 598 -17.22 13.22 31.08
CA ALA A 598 -16.35 12.93 29.97
C ALA A 598 -15.55 14.17 29.57
N TYR A 599 -14.25 13.98 29.34
CA TYR A 599 -13.35 15.01 28.83
C TYR A 599 -12.74 14.56 27.52
N MET A 600 -12.81 15.40 26.49
CA MET A 600 -12.11 15.22 25.22
C MET A 600 -11.24 16.42 24.92
N TRP A 601 -9.97 16.17 24.70
CA TRP A 601 -9.03 17.20 24.31
C TRP A 601 -9.35 17.78 22.93
N THR A 602 -9.07 19.08 22.80
CA THR A 602 -8.98 19.79 21.52
C THR A 602 -7.57 20.35 21.34
N ILE A 603 -7.25 20.89 20.15
CA ILE A 603 -5.99 21.62 19.94
C ILE A 603 -5.94 22.96 20.68
N GLY A 604 -7.05 23.40 21.27
CA GLY A 604 -7.15 24.71 21.89
C GLY A 604 -6.28 24.85 23.13
N VAL A 605 -5.70 26.02 23.28
CA VAL A 605 -4.88 26.43 24.44
C VAL A 605 -5.56 27.57 25.20
N ASP A 606 -5.27 27.68 26.48
CA ASP A 606 -5.77 28.72 27.38
C ASP A 606 -4.71 29.03 28.43
N GLY A 607 -3.75 29.87 28.06
CA GLY A 607 -2.56 30.14 28.86
C GLY A 607 -1.76 28.87 29.14
N VAL A 608 -1.55 28.55 30.39
CA VAL A 608 -0.86 27.33 30.88
C VAL A 608 -1.73 26.08 30.80
N ASN A 609 -3.03 26.24 30.57
CA ASN A 609 -4.00 25.19 30.42
C ASN A 609 -4.27 24.88 28.95
N ALA A 610 -5.08 23.86 28.70
CA ALA A 610 -5.61 23.52 27.38
C ALA A 610 -7.14 23.41 27.43
N LYS A 611 -7.78 23.48 26.26
CA LYS A 611 -9.24 23.37 26.15
C LYS A 611 -9.65 21.95 25.91
N ALA A 612 -10.52 21.44 26.80
CA ALA A 612 -11.20 20.17 26.63
C ALA A 612 -12.70 20.38 26.48
N PHE A 613 -13.31 19.61 25.60
CA PHE A 613 -14.74 19.48 25.57
C PHE A 613 -15.19 18.64 26.77
N TYR A 614 -16.07 19.19 27.59
CA TYR A 614 -16.48 18.61 28.87
C TYR A 614 -17.98 18.36 28.89
N TYR A 615 -18.34 17.16 29.32
CA TYR A 615 -19.71 16.79 29.63
C TYR A 615 -19.83 16.27 31.03
N LYS A 616 -20.93 16.60 31.66
CA LYS A 616 -21.31 16.02 32.92
C LYS A 616 -22.75 15.51 32.81
N LYS A 617 -23.01 14.37 33.43
CA LYS A 617 -24.36 13.85 33.58
C LYS A 617 -25.22 14.90 34.27
N ASP A 618 -26.41 15.19 33.73
CA ASP A 618 -27.34 16.18 34.23
C ASP A 618 -26.89 17.67 34.09
N ASP A 619 -25.85 17.94 33.31
CA ASP A 619 -25.40 19.30 32.99
C ASP A 619 -25.57 19.57 31.49
N THR A 620 -26.18 20.69 31.13
CA THR A 620 -26.44 21.09 29.74
C THR A 620 -25.26 21.84 29.11
N TYR A 621 -24.14 21.96 29.80
CA TYR A 621 -22.98 22.73 29.33
C TYR A 621 -22.22 22.00 28.21
N THR A 622 -22.14 22.65 27.04
CA THR A 622 -21.46 22.15 25.83
C THR A 622 -20.25 23.00 25.43
N ASN A 623 -19.71 23.82 26.32
CA ASN A 623 -18.59 24.69 26.01
C ASN A 623 -17.24 24.06 26.39
N PRO A 624 -16.18 24.28 25.60
CA PRO A 624 -14.83 23.87 25.98
C PRO A 624 -14.42 24.51 27.31
N LYS A 625 -13.96 23.69 28.24
CA LYS A 625 -13.42 24.14 29.54
C LYS A 625 -11.91 24.22 29.49
N SER A 626 -11.36 25.18 30.22
CA SER A 626 -9.94 25.27 30.54
C SER A 626 -9.59 24.15 31.53
N CYS A 627 -8.65 23.27 31.16
CA CYS A 627 -8.22 22.12 31.97
C CYS A 627 -6.69 22.10 32.09
N PRO A 628 -6.15 21.70 33.25
CA PRO A 628 -4.71 21.47 33.43
C PRO A 628 -4.19 20.49 32.39
N ARG A 629 -3.05 20.78 31.77
CA ARG A 629 -2.41 19.87 30.79
C ARG A 629 -1.91 18.56 31.40
N THR A 630 -1.73 18.52 32.71
CA THR A 630 -1.49 17.29 33.50
C THR A 630 -2.70 16.37 33.54
N THR A 631 -3.91 16.84 33.20
CA THR A 631 -5.10 15.99 33.13
C THR A 631 -4.99 15.00 31.98
N GLY A 632 -5.41 13.76 32.22
CA GLY A 632 -5.58 12.76 31.17
C GLY A 632 -7.01 12.77 30.64
N ALA A 633 -7.19 13.16 29.37
CA ALA A 633 -8.49 13.16 28.72
C ALA A 633 -8.45 12.37 27.41
N ALA A 634 -9.62 11.93 26.94
CA ALA A 634 -9.74 11.23 25.68
C ALA A 634 -9.42 12.14 24.48
N VAL A 635 -9.12 11.54 23.36
CA VAL A 635 -8.95 12.22 22.07
C VAL A 635 -9.93 11.63 21.07
N ARG A 636 -10.66 12.48 20.35
CA ARG A 636 -11.40 12.08 19.16
C ARG A 636 -10.78 12.75 17.95
N CYS A 637 -10.32 11.93 17.01
CA CYS A 637 -9.56 12.44 15.88
C CYS A 637 -10.47 13.04 14.82
N GLN A 638 -10.10 14.22 14.32
CA GLN A 638 -10.76 14.94 13.24
C GLN A 638 -10.03 14.65 11.92
N LYS A 639 -10.80 14.40 10.88
CA LYS A 639 -10.27 14.21 9.51
C LYS A 639 -9.62 15.50 9.00
N ILE A 640 -8.44 15.38 8.45
CA ILE A 640 -7.73 16.46 7.76
C ILE A 640 -8.38 16.61 6.37
N LYS A 641 -8.73 17.85 6.00
CA LYS A 641 -9.31 18.18 4.70
C LYS A 641 -8.24 18.33 3.64
#